data_8e359e56fde6114080ecbab1b3599b53
#
_entry.id   8e359e56fde6114080ecbab1b3599b53
#
_cell.length_a   1.000
_cell.length_b   1.000
_cell.length_c   1.000
_cell.angle_alpha   90.00
_cell.angle_beta   90.00
_cell.angle_gamma   90.00
#
_symmetry.space_group_name_H-M   'P 1'
#
loop_
_entity.id
_entity.type
_entity.pdbx_description
1 polymer ?
#
loop_
_entity_poly.entity_id
_entity_poly.type
_entity_poly.pdbx_seq_one_letter_code
_entity_poly.pdbx_strand_id
1 'polypeptide(L)'
;MFLFFVCRMIVLFLCSSNTKLSKKSMKRIFVIIVWAWLGINAIYAQRFEGPFMSWDEFVASYLDNEVDDEGLFIDEDMREWLERTAEHPLQINRTTKADLMAFPFLNEQQVDSLLVYRAKRRGFGSLGELQLVSGMDYYSRCFLSVFVRCDSAYVEDGYKSDIRLRISDFLSEGSHEVESRLDVPLYKRKGYDVPAKPSATNYYVGNPLHHIVRYRYRYGKEAAYGLTMEKDAGEPVAKRGFYPYDYWSGYVMLRPFKKRWSIFLGDFQIRAANGLLYGKGGFLLRAANGIGTYRPLTFSPHTSSDESHYFRGLAYSQSTAKGWKINAFVSHRRLDARLTSNGDTAQSLQQTGLHRTLSEIEMRRSLGSFTSGVGVSMLRSKWGLELNECLNVYSKPYSSPHRYYNEDYFRGRTSSTMSLSYYVRPKNFFINGECAVDKRGYLSTLHHVGYTWSHRSHVAMEMRYFSPKYVSLYASPLQQGSRAANEMGVTMSLRYVPVRNVEVSGYVDWAEFIRPTFQAAIPHSKGVNCFLQTQYASSSSWTLSMAYRLRSKQYTLNLDEKKTLEYRITHKLRMASSWSKKRWNATVQADACLYTTQIGERQVGWMCSVRSGWSVSSKLSVKGFVACFFTDDYDSRLYAYQPQLPRSYSMQAFADHGVDGVVLLSWCPVEKLTLSLRASSLKYFNRDSISSRLDRISSSWKNDVSVQVRWVMKERKHGKY
;
A
#
# COMPACT_ATOMS: atom_id res chain seq x y z
N MET A 1 16.63 26.79 16.59
CA MET A 1 16.01 26.12 17.75
C MET A 1 15.65 24.66 17.44
N PHE A 2 14.95 24.35 16.37
CA PHE A 2 14.59 22.97 15.99
C PHE A 2 15.80 22.07 15.69
N LEU A 3 16.81 22.56 14.93
CA LEU A 3 18.05 21.83 14.69
C LEU A 3 18.81 21.54 15.99
N PHE A 4 18.77 22.46 16.94
CA PHE A 4 19.42 22.32 18.26
C PHE A 4 18.71 21.25 19.11
N PHE A 5 17.38 21.16 19.04
CA PHE A 5 16.58 20.13 19.71
C PHE A 5 16.81 18.75 19.09
N VAL A 6 16.85 18.67 17.76
CA VAL A 6 17.15 17.44 17.02
C VAL A 6 18.58 16.97 17.28
N CYS A 7 19.57 17.86 17.25
CA CYS A 7 20.95 17.53 17.61
C CYS A 7 21.07 17.07 19.05
N ARG A 8 20.33 17.68 20.00
CA ARG A 8 20.33 17.29 21.40
C ARG A 8 19.66 15.92 21.59
N MET A 9 18.57 15.63 20.86
CA MET A 9 17.93 14.30 20.85
C MET A 9 18.86 13.22 20.28
N ILE A 10 19.54 13.51 19.16
CA ILE A 10 20.49 12.58 18.53
C ILE A 10 21.70 12.33 19.43
N VAL A 11 22.20 13.36 20.12
CA VAL A 11 23.28 13.23 21.10
C VAL A 11 22.84 12.43 22.31
N LEU A 12 21.62 12.62 22.82
CA LEU A 12 21.05 11.80 23.89
C LEU A 12 20.86 10.36 23.43
N PHE A 13 20.40 10.13 22.21
CA PHE A 13 20.26 8.83 21.58
C PHE A 13 21.60 8.07 21.48
N LEU A 14 22.67 8.77 21.05
CA LEU A 14 24.01 8.21 20.91
C LEU A 14 24.76 8.06 22.24
N CYS A 15 24.52 8.94 23.21
CA CYS A 15 25.14 8.86 24.54
C CYS A 15 24.60 7.72 25.41
N SER A 16 23.41 7.19 25.06
CA SER A 16 22.77 6.14 25.81
C SER A 16 23.13 4.71 25.35
N SER A 17 23.90 4.53 24.25
CA SER A 17 24.26 3.20 23.73
C SER A 17 25.55 2.64 24.34
N ASN A 18 25.45 1.49 25.02
CA ASN A 18 26.58 0.74 25.63
C ASN A 18 27.12 -0.34 24.67
N THR A 19 27.28 -0.07 23.38
CA THR A 19 27.87 -1.02 22.44
C THR A 19 29.40 -0.93 22.39
N LYS A 20 30.07 -2.06 22.15
CA LYS A 20 31.54 -2.22 22.11
C LYS A 20 32.31 -1.37 21.09
N LEU A 21 31.62 -0.69 20.18
CA LEU A 21 32.23 0.38 19.39
C LEU A 21 32.44 1.59 20.28
N SER A 22 33.70 2.02 20.44
CA SER A 22 34.03 3.12 21.35
C SER A 22 33.12 4.32 21.01
N LYS A 23 32.53 4.95 22.04
CA LYS A 23 31.75 6.20 21.95
C LYS A 23 32.44 7.27 21.07
N LYS A 24 33.74 7.19 20.97
CA LYS A 24 34.61 8.09 20.19
C LYS A 24 34.55 7.80 18.68
N SER A 25 34.41 6.52 18.28
CA SER A 25 34.29 6.12 16.85
C SER A 25 32.91 6.45 16.29
N MET A 26 31.84 6.23 17.07
CA MET A 26 30.48 6.58 16.65
C MET A 26 30.28 8.10 16.54
N LYS A 27 30.85 8.88 17.49
CA LYS A 27 30.85 10.35 17.37
C LYS A 27 31.58 10.83 16.13
N ARG A 28 32.71 10.20 15.75
CA ARG A 28 33.45 10.53 14.54
C ARG A 28 32.70 10.20 13.27
N ILE A 29 32.07 9.02 13.19
CA ILE A 29 31.24 8.62 12.03
C ILE A 29 30.04 9.56 11.90
N PHE A 30 29.38 9.88 12.99
CA PHE A 30 28.26 10.84 12.98
C PHE A 30 28.71 12.25 12.55
N VAL A 31 29.82 12.74 13.06
CA VAL A 31 30.38 14.03 12.66
C VAL A 31 30.80 14.03 11.20
N ILE A 32 31.37 12.95 10.68
CA ILE A 32 31.72 12.79 9.28
C ILE A 32 30.46 12.81 8.38
N ILE A 33 29.40 12.10 8.80
CA ILE A 33 28.11 12.09 8.10
C ILE A 33 27.47 13.48 8.10
N VAL A 34 27.49 14.18 9.24
CA VAL A 34 26.97 15.55 9.36
C VAL A 34 27.82 16.55 8.57
N TRP A 35 29.15 16.41 8.57
CA TRP A 35 30.04 17.26 7.77
C TRP A 35 29.96 16.96 6.27
N ALA A 36 29.83 15.70 5.86
CA ALA A 36 29.52 15.33 4.49
C ALA A 36 28.16 15.89 4.06
N TRP A 37 27.19 15.84 4.95
CA TRP A 37 25.84 16.38 4.75
C TRP A 37 25.83 17.92 4.66
N LEU A 38 26.65 18.63 5.46
CA LEU A 38 26.82 20.07 5.42
C LEU A 38 27.76 20.54 4.27
N GLY A 39 28.80 19.77 3.97
CA GLY A 39 29.79 20.13 2.93
C GLY A 39 29.28 20.03 1.50
N ILE A 40 28.31 19.16 1.26
CA ILE A 40 27.63 19.03 -0.04
C ILE A 40 26.72 20.24 -0.34
N ASN A 41 26.34 21.00 0.71
CA ASN A 41 25.43 22.16 0.59
C ASN A 41 26.02 23.41 -0.07
N ALA A 42 27.34 23.49 -0.30
CA ALA A 42 28.01 24.71 -0.69
C ALA A 42 28.15 24.93 -2.21
N ILE A 43 27.78 23.96 -3.05
CA ILE A 43 28.01 24.03 -4.49
C ILE A 43 26.75 23.71 -5.27
N TYR A 44 26.25 24.64 -6.05
CA TYR A 44 25.27 24.62 -7.14
C TYR A 44 23.93 25.34 -6.92
N ALA A 45 23.93 26.64 -7.21
CA ALA A 45 22.77 27.32 -7.77
C ALA A 45 22.70 27.05 -9.27
N GLN A 46 21.80 26.22 -9.77
CA GLN A 46 21.57 26.03 -11.20
C GLN A 46 20.09 26.11 -11.58
N ARG A 47 19.86 26.57 -12.82
CA ARG A 47 18.60 26.94 -13.47
C ARG A 47 17.49 25.89 -13.27
N PHE A 48 16.29 26.39 -13.05
CA PHE A 48 15.03 25.66 -12.94
C PHE A 48 14.71 24.89 -14.23
N GLU A 49 15.07 23.62 -14.27
CA GLU A 49 14.40 22.63 -15.13
C GLU A 49 13.25 22.03 -14.31
N GLY A 50 12.07 21.79 -14.94
CA GLY A 50 10.86 21.36 -14.24
C GLY A 50 11.04 20.09 -13.38
N PRO A 51 10.15 19.84 -12.44
CA PRO A 51 10.27 18.74 -11.51
C PRO A 51 10.16 17.41 -12.28
N PHE A 52 11.25 16.65 -12.33
CA PHE A 52 11.23 15.27 -12.82
C PHE A 52 11.43 14.35 -11.62
N MET A 53 10.46 13.45 -11.41
CA MET A 53 10.54 12.39 -10.41
C MET A 53 10.26 11.07 -11.11
N SER A 54 11.02 10.04 -10.81
CA SER A 54 10.77 8.70 -11.30
C SER A 54 9.76 7.96 -10.40
N TRP A 55 9.19 6.87 -10.90
CA TRP A 55 8.34 5.99 -10.09
C TRP A 55 9.05 5.51 -8.82
N ASP A 56 10.31 5.09 -8.91
CA ASP A 56 11.06 4.59 -7.74
C ASP A 56 11.32 5.68 -6.70
N GLU A 57 11.55 6.92 -7.14
CA GLU A 57 11.70 8.06 -6.24
C GLU A 57 10.36 8.40 -5.56
N PHE A 58 9.26 8.31 -6.28
CA PHE A 58 7.92 8.44 -5.70
C PHE A 58 7.67 7.34 -4.66
N VAL A 59 7.95 6.08 -4.98
CA VAL A 59 7.80 4.96 -4.05
C VAL A 59 8.65 5.19 -2.81
N ALA A 60 9.90 5.55 -2.98
CA ALA A 60 10.84 5.77 -1.88
C ALA A 60 10.47 6.97 -0.99
N SER A 61 9.97 8.05 -1.58
CA SER A 61 9.64 9.26 -0.82
C SER A 61 8.24 9.26 -0.23
N TYR A 62 7.30 8.60 -0.89
CA TYR A 62 5.90 8.59 -0.50
C TYR A 62 5.49 7.29 0.17
N LEU A 63 5.79 6.13 -0.43
CA LEU A 63 5.33 4.83 0.04
C LEU A 63 6.25 4.23 1.12
N ASP A 64 7.56 4.36 1.00
CA ASP A 64 8.54 3.81 1.95
C ASP A 64 8.41 4.41 3.36
N ASN A 65 8.01 5.68 3.44
CA ASN A 65 7.76 6.35 4.72
C ASN A 65 6.47 5.92 5.41
N GLU A 66 5.58 5.23 4.70
CA GLU A 66 4.29 4.78 5.21
C GLU A 66 4.34 3.37 5.81
N VAL A 67 5.42 2.61 5.59
CA VAL A 67 5.56 1.25 6.12
C VAL A 67 5.92 1.28 7.59
N ASP A 68 5.13 0.63 8.41
CA ASP A 68 5.41 0.42 9.83
C ASP A 68 5.77 -1.05 10.14
N ASP A 69 6.09 -1.31 11.42
CA ASP A 69 6.59 -2.61 11.91
C ASP A 69 5.59 -3.78 11.78
N GLU A 70 4.31 -3.49 11.58
CA GLU A 70 3.28 -4.52 11.42
C GLU A 70 3.02 -4.86 9.95
N GLY A 71 3.87 -4.33 9.04
CA GLY A 71 3.70 -4.57 7.60
C GLY A 71 2.42 -3.92 7.10
N LEU A 72 2.15 -2.69 7.51
CA LEU A 72 0.94 -1.98 7.12
C LEU A 72 0.84 -1.91 5.60
N PHE A 73 -0.15 -2.59 5.12
CA PHE A 73 -0.43 -2.80 3.72
C PHE A 73 -0.77 -1.48 3.05
N ILE A 74 0.14 -1.00 2.24
CA ILE A 74 -0.26 -0.15 1.14
C ILE A 74 -1.27 -0.99 0.37
N ASP A 75 -2.46 -0.44 0.20
CA ASP A 75 -3.49 -1.05 -0.62
C ASP A 75 -2.88 -1.45 -1.97
N GLU A 76 -2.72 -2.74 -2.20
CA GLU A 76 -2.04 -3.29 -3.38
C GLU A 76 -2.66 -2.77 -4.67
N ASP A 77 -3.96 -2.61 -4.70
CA ASP A 77 -4.65 -2.09 -5.88
C ASP A 77 -4.42 -0.61 -6.10
N MET A 78 -4.35 0.19 -5.02
CA MET A 78 -3.97 1.61 -5.14
C MET A 78 -2.55 1.71 -5.68
N ARG A 79 -1.64 0.90 -5.17
CA ARG A 79 -0.26 0.85 -5.63
C ARG A 79 -0.19 0.41 -7.09
N GLU A 80 -0.89 -0.67 -7.46
CA GLU A 80 -0.92 -1.14 -8.84
C GLU A 80 -1.55 -0.10 -9.77
N TRP A 81 -2.60 0.60 -9.31
CA TRP A 81 -3.20 1.71 -10.06
C TRP A 81 -2.22 2.86 -10.25
N LEU A 82 -1.47 3.25 -9.20
CA LEU A 82 -0.44 4.29 -9.28
C LEU A 82 0.69 3.87 -10.24
N GLU A 83 1.24 2.66 -10.09
CA GLU A 83 2.31 2.15 -10.93
C GLU A 83 1.90 2.12 -12.40
N ARG A 84 0.72 1.61 -12.68
CA ARG A 84 0.16 1.61 -14.03
C ARG A 84 -0.06 3.02 -14.58
N THR A 85 -0.49 3.96 -13.72
CA THR A 85 -0.69 5.35 -14.14
C THR A 85 0.65 6.04 -14.37
N ALA A 86 1.71 5.67 -13.66
CA ALA A 86 3.08 6.13 -13.92
C ALA A 86 3.62 5.56 -15.26
N GLU A 87 3.31 4.32 -15.59
CA GLU A 87 3.69 3.71 -16.88
C GLU A 87 2.93 4.32 -18.06
N HIS A 88 1.66 4.69 -17.86
CA HIS A 88 0.77 5.29 -18.84
C HIS A 88 0.20 6.61 -18.34
N PRO A 89 1.01 7.69 -18.30
CA PRO A 89 0.61 8.95 -17.69
C PRO A 89 -0.65 9.54 -18.35
N LEU A 90 -1.55 10.04 -17.50
CA LEU A 90 -2.79 10.66 -17.93
C LEU A 90 -2.49 11.99 -18.64
N GLN A 91 -3.21 12.27 -19.73
CA GLN A 91 -3.13 13.57 -20.39
C GLN A 91 -3.80 14.64 -19.52
N ILE A 92 -3.01 15.55 -18.93
CA ILE A 92 -3.48 16.54 -17.95
C ILE A 92 -4.63 17.41 -18.46
N ASN A 93 -4.62 17.73 -19.75
CA ASN A 93 -5.65 18.53 -20.39
C ASN A 93 -6.99 17.80 -20.57
N ARG A 94 -7.01 16.46 -20.41
CA ARG A 94 -8.20 15.61 -20.56
C ARG A 94 -8.63 14.95 -19.25
N THR A 95 -7.91 15.14 -18.14
CA THR A 95 -8.27 14.56 -16.83
C THR A 95 -9.55 15.18 -16.31
N THR A 96 -10.39 14.37 -15.69
CA THR A 96 -11.57 14.81 -14.94
C THR A 96 -11.22 15.12 -13.49
N LYS A 97 -12.11 15.83 -12.77
CA LYS A 97 -11.96 16.01 -11.31
C LYS A 97 -11.81 14.66 -10.60
N ALA A 98 -12.60 13.66 -10.99
CA ALA A 98 -12.55 12.32 -10.42
C ALA A 98 -11.21 11.62 -10.66
N ASP A 99 -10.59 11.78 -11.83
CA ASP A 99 -9.27 11.21 -12.13
C ASP A 99 -8.19 11.82 -11.22
N LEU A 100 -8.23 13.14 -11.02
CA LEU A 100 -7.25 13.85 -10.17
C LEU A 100 -7.47 13.58 -8.68
N MET A 101 -8.71 13.45 -8.24
CA MET A 101 -9.05 13.08 -6.86
C MET A 101 -8.72 11.63 -6.52
N ALA A 102 -8.44 10.79 -7.51
CA ALA A 102 -7.96 9.43 -7.26
C ALA A 102 -6.54 9.38 -6.72
N PHE A 103 -5.73 10.43 -6.96
CA PHE A 103 -4.37 10.51 -6.42
C PHE A 103 -4.39 10.78 -4.92
N PRO A 104 -3.75 9.94 -4.08
CA PRO A 104 -3.84 10.06 -2.63
C PRO A 104 -3.08 11.27 -2.07
N PHE A 105 -2.17 11.86 -2.82
CA PHE A 105 -1.35 13.01 -2.45
C PHE A 105 -1.92 14.37 -2.88
N LEU A 106 -3.04 14.39 -3.61
CA LEU A 106 -3.74 15.63 -3.97
C LEU A 106 -4.96 15.85 -3.09
N ASN A 107 -5.13 17.07 -2.62
CA ASN A 107 -6.37 17.49 -1.97
C ASN A 107 -7.32 18.14 -2.99
N GLU A 108 -8.60 18.29 -2.60
CA GLU A 108 -9.62 18.82 -3.49
C GLU A 108 -9.34 20.26 -3.92
N GLN A 109 -8.82 21.09 -3.03
CA GLN A 109 -8.49 22.50 -3.38
C GLN A 109 -7.39 22.58 -4.43
N GLN A 110 -6.38 21.71 -4.36
CA GLN A 110 -5.35 21.59 -5.38
C GLN A 110 -5.94 21.13 -6.71
N VAL A 111 -6.83 20.15 -6.67
CA VAL A 111 -7.53 19.65 -7.86
C VAL A 111 -8.40 20.75 -8.48
N ASP A 112 -9.17 21.47 -7.69
CA ASP A 112 -9.99 22.58 -8.17
C ASP A 112 -9.12 23.70 -8.75
N SER A 113 -8.00 24.04 -8.12
CA SER A 113 -7.04 25.01 -8.64
C SER A 113 -6.44 24.60 -9.98
N LEU A 114 -6.11 23.31 -10.16
CA LEU A 114 -5.65 22.75 -11.44
C LEU A 114 -6.71 22.90 -12.53
N LEU A 115 -7.96 22.58 -12.21
CA LEU A 115 -9.07 22.68 -13.16
C LEU A 115 -9.39 24.12 -13.52
N VAL A 116 -9.38 25.04 -12.55
CA VAL A 116 -9.55 26.48 -12.77
C VAL A 116 -8.44 27.05 -13.63
N TYR A 117 -7.19 26.71 -13.34
CA TYR A 117 -6.04 27.13 -14.15
C TYR A 117 -6.17 26.65 -15.58
N ARG A 118 -6.50 25.36 -15.78
CA ARG A 118 -6.71 24.76 -17.09
C ARG A 118 -7.83 25.46 -17.87
N ALA A 119 -8.96 25.74 -17.22
CA ALA A 119 -10.07 26.47 -17.84
C ALA A 119 -9.66 27.89 -18.26
N LYS A 120 -8.98 28.64 -17.36
CA LYS A 120 -8.55 30.02 -17.59
C LYS A 120 -7.52 30.14 -18.73
N ARG A 121 -6.59 29.15 -18.83
CA ARG A 121 -5.50 29.16 -19.81
C ARG A 121 -5.83 28.37 -21.09
N ARG A 122 -7.01 27.78 -21.20
CA ARG A 122 -7.43 26.87 -22.28
C ARG A 122 -6.55 25.63 -22.42
N GLY A 123 -5.92 25.21 -21.30
CA GLY A 123 -5.05 24.05 -21.22
C GLY A 123 -3.69 24.36 -20.62
N PHE A 124 -2.92 23.30 -20.37
CA PHE A 124 -1.50 23.35 -20.03
C PHE A 124 -0.68 23.20 -21.31
N GLY A 125 0.30 24.05 -21.53
CA GLY A 125 1.28 23.92 -22.61
C GLY A 125 2.45 23.02 -22.21
N SER A 126 2.76 22.93 -20.93
CA SER A 126 3.82 22.07 -20.39
C SER A 126 3.56 21.70 -18.94
N LEU A 127 4.19 20.62 -18.43
CA LEU A 127 4.13 20.28 -17.01
C LEU A 127 4.84 21.31 -16.11
N GLY A 128 5.75 22.10 -16.65
CA GLY A 128 6.36 23.24 -15.93
C GLY A 128 5.35 24.26 -15.43
N GLU A 129 4.19 24.39 -16.10
CA GLU A 129 3.13 25.29 -15.69
C GLU A 129 2.42 24.88 -14.40
N LEU A 130 2.60 23.66 -13.92
CA LEU A 130 2.11 23.24 -12.61
C LEU A 130 2.62 24.13 -11.47
N GLN A 131 3.78 24.80 -11.65
CA GLN A 131 4.31 25.77 -10.70
C GLN A 131 3.47 27.06 -10.61
N LEU A 132 2.70 27.38 -11.64
CA LEU A 132 1.85 28.57 -11.71
C LEU A 132 0.46 28.31 -11.12
N VAL A 133 0.12 27.05 -10.85
CA VAL A 133 -1.16 26.68 -10.25
C VAL A 133 -1.15 27.05 -8.77
N SER A 134 -2.14 27.82 -8.35
CA SER A 134 -2.28 28.21 -6.95
C SER A 134 -2.47 26.99 -6.05
N GLY A 135 -1.71 26.94 -4.95
CA GLY A 135 -1.83 25.86 -3.97
C GLY A 135 -1.05 24.59 -4.27
N MET A 136 -0.41 24.48 -5.42
CA MET A 136 0.49 23.36 -5.72
C MET A 136 1.86 23.62 -5.09
N ASP A 137 2.19 22.80 -4.07
CA ASP A 137 3.51 22.77 -3.48
C ASP A 137 4.52 21.99 -4.35
N TYR A 138 5.80 22.00 -3.96
CA TYR A 138 6.86 21.32 -4.72
C TYR A 138 6.58 19.81 -4.85
N TYR A 139 6.28 19.13 -3.75
CA TYR A 139 6.11 17.68 -3.74
C TYR A 139 4.85 17.23 -4.46
N SER A 140 3.72 17.91 -4.29
CA SER A 140 2.50 17.61 -5.06
C SER A 140 2.74 17.74 -6.57
N ARG A 141 3.58 18.71 -7.00
CA ARG A 141 3.96 18.85 -8.42
C ARG A 141 4.87 17.72 -8.88
N CYS A 142 5.90 17.38 -8.08
CA CYS A 142 6.81 16.28 -8.39
C CYS A 142 6.05 14.96 -8.47
N PHE A 143 5.21 14.68 -7.48
CA PHE A 143 4.39 13.47 -7.48
C PHE A 143 3.45 13.43 -8.68
N LEU A 144 2.71 14.51 -8.94
CA LEU A 144 1.80 14.56 -10.07
C LEU A 144 2.54 14.38 -11.41
N SER A 145 3.76 14.89 -11.55
CA SER A 145 4.55 14.78 -12.78
C SER A 145 4.89 13.32 -13.16
N VAL A 146 4.88 12.41 -12.22
CA VAL A 146 5.05 10.96 -12.47
C VAL A 146 3.84 10.38 -13.21
N PHE A 147 2.65 10.93 -12.96
CA PHE A 147 1.37 10.33 -13.36
C PHE A 147 0.65 11.06 -14.47
N VAL A 148 1.13 12.23 -14.87
CA VAL A 148 0.52 13.02 -15.94
C VAL A 148 1.52 13.39 -17.01
N ARG A 149 1.02 13.55 -18.24
CA ARG A 149 1.77 14.08 -19.37
C ARG A 149 1.03 15.27 -19.95
N CYS A 150 1.77 16.14 -20.62
CA CYS A 150 1.27 17.30 -21.35
C CYS A 150 1.67 17.16 -22.82
N ASP A 151 0.74 16.81 -23.69
CA ASP A 151 0.98 16.82 -25.13
C ASP A 151 0.67 18.22 -25.64
N SER A 152 1.57 18.79 -26.41
CA SER A 152 1.54 20.20 -26.86
C SER A 152 0.46 20.53 -27.90
N ALA A 153 -0.34 19.58 -28.34
CA ALA A 153 -1.46 19.84 -29.23
C ALA A 153 -2.76 19.84 -28.42
N TYR A 154 -3.27 21.01 -28.10
CA TYR A 154 -4.69 21.22 -27.85
C TYR A 154 -5.42 21.09 -29.19
N VAL A 155 -5.55 19.87 -29.66
CA VAL A 155 -6.52 19.56 -30.69
C VAL A 155 -7.84 19.46 -29.93
N GLU A 156 -8.71 20.38 -30.17
CA GLU A 156 -10.14 20.25 -29.92
C GLU A 156 -10.65 19.15 -30.92
N ASP A 157 -10.17 17.92 -30.66
CA ASP A 157 -10.83 16.75 -31.24
C ASP A 157 -12.20 16.72 -30.60
N GLY A 158 -13.13 17.36 -31.30
CA GLY A 158 -14.53 17.03 -31.14
C GLY A 158 -14.60 15.51 -31.30
N TYR A 159 -14.56 14.80 -30.16
CA TYR A 159 -14.86 13.39 -30.12
C TYR A 159 -16.24 13.25 -30.76
N LYS A 160 -16.27 12.91 -32.06
CA LYS A 160 -17.49 12.52 -32.75
C LYS A 160 -17.99 11.26 -32.05
N SER A 161 -18.87 11.48 -31.12
CA SER A 161 -19.38 10.52 -30.15
C SER A 161 -20.48 9.62 -30.72
N ASP A 162 -20.55 9.46 -32.02
CA ASP A 162 -21.54 8.64 -32.74
C ASP A 162 -20.96 7.34 -33.28
N ILE A 163 -19.87 6.85 -32.70
CA ILE A 163 -19.45 5.48 -32.97
C ILE A 163 -20.44 4.56 -32.27
N ARG A 164 -21.37 3.99 -33.03
CA ARG A 164 -22.08 2.76 -32.66
C ARG A 164 -21.01 1.68 -32.59
N LEU A 165 -20.43 1.50 -31.34
CA LEU A 165 -19.44 0.47 -31.07
C LEU A 165 -20.07 -0.89 -31.40
N ARG A 166 -19.60 -1.51 -32.47
CA ARG A 166 -19.87 -2.93 -32.68
C ARG A 166 -19.08 -3.72 -31.67
N ILE A 167 -19.63 -4.83 -31.20
CA ILE A 167 -18.94 -5.73 -30.27
C ILE A 167 -17.59 -6.17 -30.83
N SER A 168 -17.46 -6.31 -32.13
CA SER A 168 -16.21 -6.59 -32.85
C SER A 168 -15.12 -5.53 -32.62
N ASP A 169 -15.49 -4.23 -32.72
CA ASP A 169 -14.54 -3.12 -32.57
C ASP A 169 -14.01 -3.06 -31.11
N PHE A 170 -14.91 -3.39 -30.21
CA PHE A 170 -14.64 -3.47 -28.79
C PHE A 170 -13.64 -4.58 -28.38
N LEU A 171 -13.56 -5.65 -29.14
CA LEU A 171 -12.63 -6.76 -28.90
C LEU A 171 -11.29 -6.60 -29.63
N SER A 172 -11.24 -5.78 -30.70
CA SER A 172 -10.09 -5.72 -31.62
C SER A 172 -9.27 -4.42 -31.54
N GLU A 173 -9.82 -3.31 -31.03
CA GLU A 173 -9.20 -1.99 -31.14
C GLU A 173 -8.48 -1.50 -29.87
N GLY A 174 -8.57 -2.25 -28.77
CA GLY A 174 -7.91 -1.91 -27.52
C GLY A 174 -6.44 -2.31 -27.42
N SER A 175 -5.83 -1.97 -26.30
CA SER A 175 -4.47 -2.41 -26.00
C SER A 175 -4.51 -3.75 -25.28
N HIS A 176 -3.71 -4.69 -25.75
CA HIS A 176 -3.47 -5.98 -25.10
C HIS A 176 -2.13 -5.97 -24.42
N GLU A 177 -2.07 -6.52 -23.23
CA GLU A 177 -0.85 -6.66 -22.46
C GLU A 177 -0.74 -8.09 -21.95
N VAL A 178 0.42 -8.71 -22.18
CA VAL A 178 0.80 -10.01 -21.62
C VAL A 178 2.03 -9.82 -20.76
N GLU A 179 2.00 -10.34 -19.56
CA GLU A 179 3.10 -10.33 -18.62
C GLU A 179 3.34 -11.76 -18.10
N SER A 180 4.59 -12.17 -18.08
CA SER A 180 5.01 -13.42 -17.46
C SER A 180 6.23 -13.15 -16.58
N ARG A 181 6.19 -13.58 -15.32
CA ARG A 181 7.26 -13.45 -14.35
C ARG A 181 7.59 -14.82 -13.75
N LEU A 182 8.88 -15.11 -13.66
CA LEU A 182 9.42 -16.30 -13.01
C LEU A 182 10.43 -15.88 -11.94
N ASP A 183 10.22 -16.33 -10.70
CA ASP A 183 11.18 -16.16 -9.61
C ASP A 183 11.85 -17.49 -9.30
N VAL A 184 13.19 -17.46 -9.27
CA VAL A 184 14.06 -18.62 -9.10
C VAL A 184 14.95 -18.41 -7.88
N PRO A 185 14.67 -19.07 -6.75
CA PRO A 185 15.59 -19.07 -5.61
C PRO A 185 16.84 -19.90 -5.95
N LEU A 186 18.03 -19.36 -5.70
CA LEU A 186 19.31 -20.04 -5.88
C LEU A 186 19.78 -20.73 -4.60
N TYR A 187 18.85 -21.12 -3.75
CA TYR A 187 19.05 -21.83 -2.49
C TYR A 187 17.95 -22.88 -2.30
N LYS A 188 18.19 -23.82 -1.41
CA LYS A 188 17.19 -24.83 -1.04
C LYS A 188 16.62 -24.55 0.34
N ARG A 189 15.30 -24.55 0.48
CA ARG A 189 14.61 -24.49 1.76
C ARG A 189 14.43 -25.91 2.31
N LYS A 190 14.42 -26.05 3.63
CA LYS A 190 14.23 -27.33 4.33
C LYS A 190 12.94 -28.05 3.89
N GLY A 191 11.89 -27.31 3.57
CA GLY A 191 10.61 -27.89 3.15
C GLY A 191 10.67 -28.71 1.84
N TYR A 192 11.72 -28.54 1.02
CA TYR A 192 11.94 -29.35 -0.18
C TYR A 192 12.68 -30.67 0.08
N ASP A 193 13.12 -30.89 1.32
CA ASP A 193 13.68 -32.18 1.75
C ASP A 193 12.54 -33.05 2.27
N VAL A 194 12.20 -34.11 1.53
CA VAL A 194 11.18 -35.06 1.98
C VAL A 194 11.76 -35.86 3.15
N PRO A 195 11.19 -35.77 4.35
CA PRO A 195 11.73 -36.48 5.50
C PRO A 195 11.46 -37.99 5.41
N ALA A 196 12.24 -38.80 6.14
CA ALA A 196 12.08 -40.27 6.20
C ALA A 196 10.68 -40.69 6.67
N LYS A 197 10.01 -39.84 7.51
CA LYS A 197 8.61 -39.97 7.92
C LYS A 197 7.80 -38.76 7.45
N PRO A 198 7.26 -38.79 6.23
CA PRO A 198 6.44 -37.70 5.70
C PRO A 198 5.15 -37.53 6.50
N SER A 199 4.80 -36.29 6.78
CA SER A 199 3.49 -35.93 7.40
C SER A 199 2.83 -34.80 6.59
N ALA A 200 1.55 -34.55 6.87
CA ALA A 200 0.79 -33.52 6.14
C ALA A 200 1.36 -32.09 6.26
N THR A 201 2.28 -31.85 7.19
CA THR A 201 2.76 -30.50 7.54
C THR A 201 4.28 -30.32 7.43
N ASN A 202 5.07 -31.36 7.10
CA ASN A 202 6.52 -31.32 7.28
C ASN A 202 7.35 -31.28 5.97
N TYR A 203 6.71 -31.14 4.80
CA TYR A 203 7.39 -30.92 3.53
C TYR A 203 6.50 -30.21 2.50
N TYR A 204 7.11 -29.64 1.47
CA TYR A 204 6.44 -29.04 0.32
C TYR A 204 6.20 -30.06 -0.78
N VAL A 205 5.01 -30.03 -1.36
CA VAL A 205 4.58 -31.00 -2.40
C VAL A 205 5.09 -30.61 -3.78
N GLY A 206 5.31 -29.33 -4.02
CA GLY A 206 5.69 -28.77 -5.31
C GLY A 206 7.15 -28.33 -5.42
N ASN A 207 7.49 -27.67 -6.51
CA ASN A 207 8.82 -27.16 -6.81
C ASN A 207 9.05 -25.74 -6.24
N PRO A 208 10.32 -25.27 -6.16
CA PRO A 208 10.66 -23.97 -5.55
C PRO A 208 10.36 -22.76 -6.44
N LEU A 209 9.92 -22.93 -7.68
CA LEU A 209 9.68 -21.84 -8.60
C LEU A 209 8.35 -21.13 -8.28
N HIS A 210 8.36 -19.80 -8.29
CA HIS A 210 7.14 -19.00 -8.32
C HIS A 210 6.93 -18.48 -9.75
N HIS A 211 5.71 -18.60 -10.26
CA HIS A 211 5.39 -18.15 -11.62
C HIS A 211 4.03 -17.48 -11.66
N ILE A 212 4.00 -16.30 -12.27
CA ILE A 212 2.76 -15.54 -12.48
C ILE A 212 2.62 -15.16 -13.96
N VAL A 213 1.42 -15.29 -14.50
CA VAL A 213 1.06 -14.85 -15.84
C VAL A 213 -0.16 -13.94 -15.74
N ARG A 214 -0.09 -12.79 -16.37
CA ARG A 214 -1.18 -11.83 -16.45
C ARG A 214 -1.47 -11.48 -17.92
N TYR A 215 -2.74 -11.52 -18.26
CA TYR A 215 -3.23 -10.99 -19.52
C TYR A 215 -4.24 -9.89 -19.25
N ARG A 216 -4.13 -8.77 -19.91
CA ARG A 216 -5.02 -7.61 -19.74
C ARG A 216 -5.35 -7.01 -21.10
N TYR A 217 -6.62 -6.72 -21.24
CA TYR A 217 -7.17 -5.94 -22.35
C TYR A 217 -7.79 -4.66 -21.82
N ARG A 218 -7.63 -3.57 -22.56
CA ARG A 218 -8.27 -2.31 -22.24
C ARG A 218 -8.65 -1.56 -23.52
N TYR A 219 -9.85 -1.07 -23.52
CA TYR A 219 -10.38 -0.14 -24.50
C TYR A 219 -10.82 1.14 -23.78
N GLY A 220 -10.00 2.19 -23.84
CA GLY A 220 -10.23 3.46 -23.14
C GLY A 220 -10.54 3.32 -21.65
N LYS A 221 -11.63 3.97 -21.23
CA LYS A 221 -12.23 3.81 -19.89
C LYS A 221 -13.52 2.98 -19.94
N GLU A 222 -13.92 2.57 -21.13
CA GLU A 222 -15.22 1.96 -21.42
C GLU A 222 -15.21 0.47 -21.15
N ALA A 223 -14.09 -0.20 -21.36
CA ALA A 223 -13.99 -1.61 -21.13
C ALA A 223 -12.60 -2.08 -20.74
N ALA A 224 -12.59 -3.11 -19.92
CA ALA A 224 -11.39 -3.86 -19.60
C ALA A 224 -11.77 -5.31 -19.29
N TYR A 225 -10.90 -6.24 -19.65
CA TYR A 225 -10.96 -7.60 -19.16
C TYR A 225 -9.54 -8.12 -18.93
N GLY A 226 -9.41 -9.08 -18.05
CA GLY A 226 -8.10 -9.63 -17.72
C GLY A 226 -8.19 -10.98 -17.06
N LEU A 227 -7.05 -11.66 -17.08
CA LEU A 227 -6.83 -12.96 -16.46
C LEU A 227 -5.49 -12.92 -15.74
N THR A 228 -5.47 -13.32 -14.49
CA THR A 228 -4.26 -13.52 -13.67
C THR A 228 -4.19 -14.98 -13.25
N MET A 229 -3.02 -15.58 -13.42
CA MET A 229 -2.74 -16.96 -13.03
C MET A 229 -1.44 -16.96 -12.23
N GLU A 230 -1.43 -17.62 -11.07
CA GLU A 230 -0.28 -17.67 -10.18
C GLU A 230 -0.08 -19.08 -9.62
N LYS A 231 1.17 -19.41 -9.43
CA LYS A 231 1.64 -20.60 -8.73
C LYS A 231 2.74 -20.19 -7.77
N ASP A 232 2.52 -20.38 -6.50
CA ASP A 232 3.49 -20.09 -5.46
C ASP A 232 4.62 -21.14 -5.37
N ALA A 233 5.76 -20.71 -4.81
CA ALA A 233 6.88 -21.58 -4.53
C ALA A 233 6.48 -22.65 -3.51
N GLY A 234 6.60 -23.93 -3.87
CA GLY A 234 6.20 -25.08 -3.03
C GLY A 234 4.88 -25.71 -3.42
N GLU A 235 4.10 -25.10 -4.30
CA GLU A 235 2.85 -25.65 -4.78
C GLU A 235 3.02 -26.66 -5.91
N PRO A 236 2.17 -27.70 -5.96
CA PRO A 236 2.20 -28.70 -7.02
C PRO A 236 1.74 -28.13 -8.36
N VAL A 237 2.27 -28.63 -9.47
CA VAL A 237 1.86 -28.31 -10.84
C VAL A 237 1.16 -29.53 -11.43
N ALA A 238 -0.05 -29.35 -11.97
CA ALA A 238 -0.84 -30.36 -12.67
C ALA A 238 -0.98 -31.71 -11.93
N LYS A 239 -0.94 -31.68 -10.61
CA LYS A 239 -1.12 -32.84 -9.73
C LYS A 239 -2.18 -32.58 -8.67
N ARG A 240 -2.87 -33.61 -8.18
CA ARG A 240 -3.83 -33.54 -7.06
C ARG A 240 -4.98 -32.53 -7.28
N GLY A 241 -5.49 -32.39 -8.50
CA GLY A 241 -6.56 -31.43 -8.82
C GLY A 241 -6.10 -29.99 -9.01
N PHE A 242 -4.79 -29.74 -9.05
CA PHE A 242 -4.20 -28.49 -9.50
C PHE A 242 -4.00 -28.55 -11.02
N TYR A 243 -4.56 -27.58 -11.72
CA TYR A 243 -4.19 -27.28 -13.10
C TYR A 243 -2.82 -26.57 -13.13
N PRO A 244 -2.30 -26.10 -14.26
CA PRO A 244 -0.96 -25.50 -14.32
C PRO A 244 -0.70 -24.45 -13.24
N TYR A 245 -1.78 -23.79 -12.77
CA TYR A 245 -1.73 -22.78 -11.71
C TYR A 245 -2.78 -23.08 -10.65
N ASP A 246 -2.46 -22.79 -9.39
CA ASP A 246 -3.40 -22.92 -8.28
C ASP A 246 -4.41 -21.78 -8.26
N TYR A 247 -3.91 -20.55 -8.40
CA TYR A 247 -4.72 -19.35 -8.42
C TYR A 247 -5.13 -18.94 -9.83
N TRP A 248 -6.39 -18.57 -9.95
CA TRP A 248 -6.99 -18.01 -11.16
C TRP A 248 -7.93 -16.88 -10.79
N SER A 249 -7.69 -15.71 -11.37
CA SER A 249 -8.55 -14.55 -11.26
C SER A 249 -8.87 -14.00 -12.63
N GLY A 250 -10.13 -13.66 -12.86
CA GLY A 250 -10.56 -13.08 -14.14
C GLY A 250 -11.69 -12.09 -13.95
N TYR A 251 -11.67 -11.04 -14.75
CA TYR A 251 -12.69 -9.99 -14.71
C TYR A 251 -13.05 -9.47 -16.09
N VAL A 252 -14.29 -8.96 -16.19
CA VAL A 252 -14.76 -8.12 -17.30
C VAL A 252 -15.41 -6.88 -16.71
N MET A 253 -14.99 -5.71 -17.16
CA MET A 253 -15.57 -4.42 -16.80
C MET A 253 -16.12 -3.74 -18.04
N LEU A 254 -17.37 -3.28 -17.98
CA LEU A 254 -18.04 -2.52 -19.01
C LEU A 254 -18.57 -1.20 -18.43
N ARG A 255 -18.19 -0.09 -19.05
CA ARG A 255 -18.62 1.28 -18.69
C ARG A 255 -18.87 2.07 -19.97
N PRO A 256 -19.99 1.86 -20.66
CA PRO A 256 -20.23 2.49 -21.97
C PRO A 256 -20.16 4.01 -21.92
N PHE A 257 -19.49 4.57 -22.91
CA PHE A 257 -19.35 6.02 -23.07
C PHE A 257 -20.73 6.71 -23.07
N LYS A 258 -20.83 7.88 -22.43
CA LYS A 258 -22.07 8.65 -22.21
C LYS A 258 -23.16 7.94 -21.40
N LYS A 259 -23.04 6.66 -21.10
CA LYS A 259 -23.97 5.98 -20.18
C LYS A 259 -23.47 6.09 -18.75
N ARG A 260 -24.39 6.19 -17.82
CA ARG A 260 -24.09 6.40 -16.39
C ARG A 260 -24.15 5.09 -15.62
N TRP A 261 -23.90 3.97 -16.27
CA TRP A 261 -23.86 2.68 -15.63
C TRP A 261 -22.53 1.96 -15.89
N SER A 262 -22.19 1.07 -15.00
CA SER A 262 -21.07 0.14 -15.17
C SER A 262 -21.41 -1.23 -14.62
N ILE A 263 -20.88 -2.27 -15.28
CA ILE A 263 -21.02 -3.67 -14.90
C ILE A 263 -19.63 -4.26 -14.71
N PHE A 264 -19.48 -5.07 -13.68
CA PHE A 264 -18.29 -5.86 -13.38
C PHE A 264 -18.71 -7.32 -13.28
N LEU A 265 -18.06 -8.19 -14.04
CA LEU A 265 -18.26 -9.64 -14.03
C LEU A 265 -16.95 -10.31 -13.63
N GLY A 266 -17.02 -11.38 -12.85
CA GLY A 266 -15.85 -12.08 -12.35
C GLY A 266 -15.32 -11.47 -11.07
N ASP A 267 -14.01 -11.21 -11.00
CA ASP A 267 -13.35 -10.78 -9.77
C ASP A 267 -13.27 -9.25 -9.69
N PHE A 268 -13.79 -8.71 -8.59
CA PHE A 268 -13.85 -7.27 -8.35
C PHE A 268 -13.63 -6.94 -6.88
N GLN A 269 -13.35 -5.67 -6.62
CA GLN A 269 -13.17 -5.10 -5.28
C GLN A 269 -14.18 -4.00 -5.01
N ILE A 270 -14.47 -3.80 -3.72
CA ILE A 270 -15.41 -2.80 -3.24
C ILE A 270 -14.70 -1.88 -2.24
N ARG A 271 -14.94 -0.60 -2.37
CA ARG A 271 -14.50 0.43 -1.41
C ARG A 271 -15.65 1.37 -1.14
N ALA A 272 -15.85 1.74 0.12
CA ALA A 272 -16.88 2.69 0.53
C ALA A 272 -16.41 3.53 1.72
N ALA A 273 -16.72 4.81 1.68
CA ALA A 273 -16.60 5.78 2.76
C ALA A 273 -15.24 5.71 3.50
N ASN A 274 -15.28 5.49 4.81
CA ASN A 274 -14.11 5.39 5.69
C ASN A 274 -13.70 3.95 6.01
N GLY A 275 -14.38 2.95 5.42
CA GLY A 275 -14.01 1.55 5.51
C GLY A 275 -14.61 0.77 6.66
N LEU A 276 -15.63 1.26 7.34
CA LEU A 276 -16.31 0.50 8.41
C LEU A 276 -17.12 -0.67 7.89
N LEU A 277 -17.58 -0.60 6.64
CA LEU A 277 -18.30 -1.69 5.98
C LEU A 277 -17.45 -2.38 4.91
N TYR A 278 -16.90 -1.61 3.97
CA TYR A 278 -16.05 -2.08 2.90
C TYR A 278 -14.80 -1.22 2.82
N GLY A 279 -13.62 -1.78 2.90
CA GLY A 279 -12.45 -0.99 2.73
C GLY A 279 -11.15 -1.74 2.89
N LYS A 280 -10.13 -1.20 2.30
CA LYS A 280 -8.74 -1.47 2.59
C LYS A 280 -8.14 -0.14 3.07
N GLY A 281 -8.03 0.00 4.37
CA GLY A 281 -7.24 0.93 5.14
C GLY A 281 -7.12 2.39 4.69
N GLY A 282 -7.49 3.31 5.56
CA GLY A 282 -7.22 4.74 5.45
C GLY A 282 -5.76 5.14 5.70
N PHE A 283 -4.81 4.21 5.62
CA PHE A 283 -3.43 4.42 6.05
C PHE A 283 -2.66 5.46 5.24
N LEU A 284 -2.79 5.45 3.91
CA LEU A 284 -2.19 6.48 3.04
C LEU A 284 -2.69 7.91 3.33
N LEU A 285 -3.77 8.04 4.09
CA LEU A 285 -4.36 9.33 4.46
C LEU A 285 -3.72 9.94 5.71
N ARG A 286 -3.05 9.15 6.55
CA ARG A 286 -2.44 9.64 7.80
C ARG A 286 -1.31 10.62 7.56
N ALA A 287 -0.36 10.26 6.72
CA ALA A 287 0.89 10.99 6.60
C ALA A 287 0.84 12.09 5.53
N ALA A 288 0.20 11.86 4.40
CA ALA A 288 0.33 12.75 3.27
C ALA A 288 -0.64 13.93 3.26
N ASN A 289 -1.86 13.75 3.67
CA ASN A 289 -2.88 14.79 3.45
C ASN A 289 -3.61 15.27 4.69
N GLY A 290 -3.62 14.56 5.80
CA GLY A 290 -4.37 14.95 7.01
C GLY A 290 -5.87 15.23 6.78
N ILE A 291 -6.32 15.20 5.54
CA ILE A 291 -7.69 15.42 5.13
C ILE A 291 -8.19 14.11 4.55
N GLY A 292 -9.01 13.41 5.32
CA GLY A 292 -9.68 12.21 4.84
C GLY A 292 -10.51 12.52 3.60
N THR A 293 -10.22 11.86 2.49
CA THR A 293 -11.04 11.97 1.29
C THR A 293 -12.23 11.02 1.41
N TYR A 294 -13.43 11.56 1.41
CA TYR A 294 -14.63 10.75 1.28
C TYR A 294 -14.65 10.05 -0.09
N ARG A 295 -14.84 8.74 -0.08
CA ARG A 295 -14.96 7.94 -1.30
C ARG A 295 -16.32 7.25 -1.32
N PRO A 296 -17.22 7.60 -2.25
CA PRO A 296 -18.48 6.87 -2.38
C PRO A 296 -18.21 5.42 -2.80
N LEU A 297 -19.15 4.53 -2.51
CA LEU A 297 -19.05 3.12 -2.89
C LEU A 297 -18.71 2.99 -4.38
N THR A 298 -17.60 2.31 -4.63
CA THR A 298 -17.06 2.09 -5.97
C THR A 298 -16.62 0.65 -6.14
N PHE A 299 -16.84 0.13 -7.34
CA PHE A 299 -16.30 -1.14 -7.80
C PHE A 299 -15.08 -0.93 -8.66
N SER A 300 -14.10 -1.78 -8.53
CA SER A 300 -12.91 -1.86 -9.39
C SER A 300 -12.60 -3.31 -9.76
N PRO A 301 -12.03 -3.58 -10.95
CA PRO A 301 -11.56 -4.91 -11.28
C PRO A 301 -10.49 -5.37 -10.29
N HIS A 302 -10.50 -6.64 -9.93
CA HIS A 302 -9.40 -7.25 -9.20
C HIS A 302 -8.30 -7.67 -10.19
N THR A 303 -7.12 -7.08 -10.08
CA THR A 303 -6.01 -7.26 -11.02
C THR A 303 -4.76 -7.83 -10.35
N SER A 304 -4.77 -7.92 -9.02
CA SER A 304 -3.65 -8.41 -8.23
C SER A 304 -3.66 -9.95 -8.07
N SER A 305 -2.63 -10.48 -7.46
CA SER A 305 -2.54 -11.89 -7.05
C SER A 305 -3.01 -12.13 -5.61
N ASP A 306 -3.62 -11.15 -4.95
CA ASP A 306 -4.20 -11.33 -3.61
C ASP A 306 -5.39 -12.30 -3.68
N GLU A 307 -5.22 -13.47 -3.08
CA GLU A 307 -6.22 -14.54 -3.09
C GLU A 307 -7.35 -14.34 -2.07
N SER A 308 -7.25 -13.36 -1.20
CA SER A 308 -8.14 -13.22 -0.05
C SER A 308 -9.13 -12.06 -0.16
N HIS A 309 -8.71 -10.91 -0.65
CA HIS A 309 -9.45 -9.66 -0.51
C HIS A 309 -10.14 -9.20 -1.81
N TYR A 310 -10.99 -10.04 -2.38
CA TYR A 310 -11.81 -9.71 -3.55
C TYR A 310 -13.18 -10.39 -3.46
N PHE A 311 -14.09 -9.98 -4.33
CA PHE A 311 -15.40 -10.58 -4.53
C PHE A 311 -15.44 -11.22 -5.92
N ARG A 312 -16.19 -12.33 -6.10
CA ARG A 312 -16.34 -13.04 -7.37
C ARG A 312 -17.81 -13.17 -7.71
N GLY A 313 -18.23 -12.54 -8.81
CA GLY A 313 -19.63 -12.57 -9.22
C GLY A 313 -20.02 -11.42 -10.14
N LEU A 314 -21.05 -10.69 -9.79
CA LEU A 314 -21.60 -9.58 -10.57
C LEU A 314 -21.71 -8.34 -9.69
N ALA A 315 -21.25 -7.18 -10.20
CA ALA A 315 -21.52 -5.89 -9.61
C ALA A 315 -22.05 -4.89 -10.65
N TYR A 316 -22.99 -4.07 -10.24
CA TYR A 316 -23.66 -3.05 -11.04
C TYR A 316 -23.64 -1.70 -10.34
N SER A 317 -23.37 -0.65 -11.08
CA SER A 317 -23.43 0.73 -10.60
C SER A 317 -24.17 1.61 -11.61
N GLN A 318 -25.12 2.38 -11.14
CA GLN A 318 -25.91 3.34 -11.93
C GLN A 318 -25.85 4.71 -11.29
N SER A 319 -25.49 5.73 -12.04
CA SER A 319 -25.54 7.13 -11.63
C SER A 319 -26.63 7.90 -12.43
N THR A 320 -27.22 8.92 -11.81
CA THR A 320 -28.20 9.80 -12.45
C THR A 320 -27.65 11.22 -12.62
N ALA A 321 -28.29 12.02 -13.49
CA ALA A 321 -27.96 13.45 -13.63
C ALA A 321 -28.18 14.25 -12.35
N LYS A 322 -29.14 13.80 -11.52
CA LYS A 322 -29.50 14.46 -10.26
C LYS A 322 -28.61 14.07 -9.08
N GLY A 323 -27.44 13.38 -9.32
CA GLY A 323 -26.47 13.01 -8.30
C GLY A 323 -26.85 11.79 -7.46
N TRP A 324 -27.88 11.05 -7.80
CA TRP A 324 -28.14 9.75 -7.21
C TRP A 324 -27.23 8.69 -7.82
N LYS A 325 -26.77 7.78 -7.00
CA LYS A 325 -26.03 6.61 -7.42
C LYS A 325 -26.54 5.38 -6.68
N ILE A 326 -26.79 4.31 -7.44
CA ILE A 326 -27.21 3.01 -6.92
C ILE A 326 -26.13 2.03 -7.27
N ASN A 327 -25.74 1.21 -6.30
CA ASN A 327 -24.77 0.14 -6.43
C ASN A 327 -25.40 -1.16 -5.92
N ALA A 328 -25.16 -2.27 -6.59
CA ALA A 328 -25.59 -3.57 -6.12
C ALA A 328 -24.57 -4.63 -6.55
N PHE A 329 -24.37 -5.65 -5.75
CA PHE A 329 -23.53 -6.77 -6.12
C PHE A 329 -23.99 -8.08 -5.47
N VAL A 330 -23.60 -9.18 -6.13
CA VAL A 330 -23.68 -10.54 -5.60
C VAL A 330 -22.36 -11.24 -5.86
N SER A 331 -21.90 -12.00 -4.88
CA SER A 331 -20.61 -12.70 -4.94
C SER A 331 -20.75 -14.09 -4.32
N HIS A 332 -20.16 -15.07 -4.98
CA HIS A 332 -19.98 -16.41 -4.41
C HIS A 332 -18.51 -16.83 -4.53
N ARG A 333 -17.89 -17.18 -3.39
CA ARG A 333 -16.51 -17.66 -3.31
C ARG A 333 -16.43 -18.91 -2.46
N ARG A 334 -15.42 -19.71 -2.76
CA ARG A 334 -14.95 -20.77 -1.85
C ARG A 334 -13.67 -20.30 -1.18
N LEU A 335 -13.70 -20.24 0.13
CA LEU A 335 -12.58 -19.77 0.98
C LEU A 335 -11.84 -20.97 1.53
N ASP A 336 -10.55 -20.77 1.81
CA ASP A 336 -9.72 -21.75 2.47
C ASP A 336 -9.92 -21.66 3.97
N ALA A 337 -10.33 -22.75 4.57
CA ALA A 337 -10.66 -22.80 5.98
C ALA A 337 -10.26 -24.13 6.62
N ARG A 338 -9.79 -24.05 7.86
CA ARG A 338 -9.63 -25.23 8.68
C ARG A 338 -10.98 -25.63 9.23
N LEU A 339 -11.42 -26.84 8.91
CA LEU A 339 -12.62 -27.40 9.44
C LEU A 339 -12.36 -28.21 10.73
N THR A 340 -13.40 -28.45 11.52
CA THR A 340 -13.41 -29.45 12.60
C THR A 340 -13.18 -30.86 12.02
N SER A 341 -12.82 -31.82 12.85
CA SER A 341 -12.57 -33.20 12.43
C SER A 341 -13.77 -33.85 11.74
N ASN A 342 -15.00 -33.49 12.12
CA ASN A 342 -16.23 -33.93 11.48
C ASN A 342 -16.61 -33.11 10.21
N GLY A 343 -15.84 -32.05 9.90
CA GLY A 343 -16.06 -31.24 8.71
C GLY A 343 -17.23 -30.24 8.76
N ASP A 344 -17.95 -30.13 9.88
CA ASP A 344 -19.22 -29.39 9.97
C ASP A 344 -19.02 -27.88 10.27
N THR A 345 -17.93 -27.50 10.89
CA THR A 345 -17.67 -26.13 11.36
C THR A 345 -16.31 -25.64 10.91
N ALA A 346 -16.24 -24.40 10.42
CA ALA A 346 -14.99 -23.73 10.10
C ALA A 346 -14.41 -23.06 11.36
N GLN A 347 -13.17 -23.39 11.71
CA GLN A 347 -12.49 -22.88 12.90
C GLN A 347 -11.60 -21.65 12.60
N SER A 348 -11.02 -21.59 11.43
CA SER A 348 -10.18 -20.45 11.00
C SER A 348 -10.19 -20.32 9.49
N LEU A 349 -10.02 -19.09 9.00
CA LEU A 349 -9.79 -18.79 7.59
C LEU A 349 -8.29 -18.71 7.32
N GLN A 350 -7.86 -19.33 6.23
CA GLN A 350 -6.51 -19.20 5.70
C GLN A 350 -6.50 -18.06 4.66
N GLN A 351 -5.77 -16.99 4.95
CA GLN A 351 -5.76 -15.79 4.09
C GLN A 351 -4.49 -15.66 3.24
N THR A 352 -3.54 -16.59 3.38
CA THR A 352 -2.26 -16.52 2.66
C THR A 352 -2.33 -17.02 1.23
N GLY A 353 -3.36 -17.79 0.85
CA GLY A 353 -3.49 -18.45 -0.45
C GLY A 353 -2.53 -19.62 -0.67
N LEU A 354 -1.62 -19.91 0.26
CA LEU A 354 -0.56 -20.91 0.08
C LEU A 354 -1.09 -22.36 0.22
N HIS A 355 -0.78 -23.22 -0.77
CA HIS A 355 -1.14 -24.62 -0.82
C HIS A 355 0.08 -25.53 -1.05
N ARG A 356 1.13 -25.37 -0.23
CA ARG A 356 2.45 -25.99 -0.37
C ARG A 356 2.56 -27.33 0.33
N THR A 357 1.85 -27.52 1.45
CA THR A 357 1.83 -28.75 2.24
C THR A 357 0.49 -29.47 2.09
N LEU A 358 0.42 -30.76 2.45
CA LEU A 358 -0.83 -31.51 2.37
C LEU A 358 -1.92 -30.89 3.26
N SER A 359 -1.57 -30.39 4.44
CA SER A 359 -2.55 -29.76 5.32
C SER A 359 -3.06 -28.42 4.80
N GLU A 360 -2.22 -27.63 4.08
CA GLU A 360 -2.66 -26.43 3.39
C GLU A 360 -3.62 -26.79 2.23
N ILE A 361 -3.32 -27.85 1.48
CA ILE A 361 -4.16 -28.36 0.38
C ILE A 361 -5.52 -28.86 0.90
N GLU A 362 -5.58 -29.51 2.06
CA GLU A 362 -6.84 -29.96 2.69
C GLU A 362 -7.78 -28.80 3.07
N MET A 363 -7.20 -27.64 3.43
CA MET A 363 -7.98 -26.43 3.75
C MET A 363 -8.52 -25.72 2.51
N ARG A 364 -7.99 -26.02 1.33
CA ARG A 364 -8.31 -25.34 0.08
C ARG A 364 -9.79 -25.42 -0.26
N ARG A 365 -10.43 -24.28 -0.50
CA ARG A 365 -11.82 -24.14 -0.99
C ARG A 365 -12.86 -24.90 -0.16
N SER A 366 -12.62 -25.05 1.14
CA SER A 366 -13.43 -25.87 2.04
C SER A 366 -14.68 -25.18 2.58
N LEU A 367 -14.75 -23.84 2.53
CA LEU A 367 -15.87 -23.03 3.03
C LEU A 367 -16.48 -22.17 1.92
N GLY A 368 -17.75 -22.39 1.58
CA GLY A 368 -18.50 -21.51 0.68
C GLY A 368 -18.89 -20.20 1.39
N SER A 369 -18.78 -19.08 0.68
CA SER A 369 -19.21 -17.76 1.13
C SER A 369 -20.05 -17.10 0.05
N PHE A 370 -21.30 -16.81 0.36
CA PHE A 370 -22.18 -15.98 -0.46
C PHE A 370 -22.27 -14.59 0.17
N THR A 371 -22.01 -13.55 -0.63
CA THR A 371 -22.08 -12.16 -0.17
C THR A 371 -22.92 -11.36 -1.14
N SER A 372 -23.79 -10.52 -0.63
CA SER A 372 -24.55 -9.54 -1.42
C SER A 372 -24.54 -8.20 -0.73
N GLY A 373 -24.70 -7.13 -1.50
CA GLY A 373 -24.80 -5.80 -0.93
C GLY A 373 -25.45 -4.81 -1.87
N VAL A 374 -26.01 -3.79 -1.26
CA VAL A 374 -26.68 -2.67 -1.92
C VAL A 374 -26.17 -1.37 -1.33
N GLY A 375 -26.00 -0.37 -2.18
CA GLY A 375 -25.64 1.00 -1.77
C GLY A 375 -26.45 2.02 -2.52
N VAL A 376 -26.99 3.01 -1.81
CA VAL A 376 -27.67 4.16 -2.39
C VAL A 376 -27.02 5.42 -1.88
N SER A 377 -26.61 6.29 -2.78
CA SER A 377 -25.98 7.54 -2.41
C SER A 377 -26.57 8.73 -3.16
N MET A 378 -26.58 9.88 -2.49
CA MET A 378 -26.87 11.19 -3.07
C MET A 378 -25.66 12.07 -2.92
N LEU A 379 -25.00 12.37 -4.05
CA LEU A 379 -23.72 13.06 -4.08
C LEU A 379 -23.88 14.44 -4.72
N ARG A 380 -23.47 15.49 -4.00
CA ARG A 380 -23.43 16.89 -4.44
C ARG A 380 -22.02 17.45 -4.27
N SER A 381 -21.73 18.60 -4.85
CA SER A 381 -20.42 19.23 -4.71
C SER A 381 -20.04 19.58 -3.27
N LYS A 382 -21.01 20.02 -2.46
CA LYS A 382 -20.79 20.49 -1.09
C LYS A 382 -21.17 19.49 0.00
N TRP A 383 -21.97 18.48 -0.31
CA TRP A 383 -22.41 17.47 0.64
C TRP A 383 -22.80 16.18 -0.05
N GLY A 384 -22.79 15.11 0.67
CA GLY A 384 -23.30 13.81 0.21
C GLY A 384 -23.68 12.92 1.38
N LEU A 385 -24.59 12.01 1.09
CA LEU A 385 -25.02 10.94 1.97
C LEU A 385 -24.98 9.61 1.21
N GLU A 386 -24.62 8.55 1.90
CA GLU A 386 -24.59 7.20 1.34
C GLU A 386 -25.00 6.18 2.40
N LEU A 387 -25.95 5.34 2.04
CA LEU A 387 -26.40 4.18 2.82
C LEU A 387 -25.95 2.92 2.11
N ASN A 388 -25.26 2.04 2.81
CA ASN A 388 -24.78 0.76 2.30
C ASN A 388 -25.21 -0.39 3.22
N GLU A 389 -25.46 -1.55 2.64
CA GLU A 389 -25.72 -2.81 3.34
C GLU A 389 -24.86 -3.92 2.76
N CYS A 390 -24.44 -4.84 3.62
CA CYS A 390 -23.72 -6.07 3.27
C CYS A 390 -24.32 -7.26 4.03
N LEU A 391 -24.71 -8.27 3.31
CA LEU A 391 -25.10 -9.57 3.83
C LEU A 391 -24.07 -10.62 3.41
N ASN A 392 -23.60 -11.42 4.37
CA ASN A 392 -22.73 -12.57 4.12
C ASN A 392 -23.34 -13.84 4.73
N VAL A 393 -23.27 -14.94 3.97
CA VAL A 393 -23.73 -16.26 4.42
C VAL A 393 -22.67 -17.30 4.10
N TYR A 394 -22.17 -17.98 5.13
CA TYR A 394 -21.27 -19.12 4.98
C TYR A 394 -22.02 -20.43 4.78
N SER A 395 -21.48 -21.34 4.00
CA SER A 395 -22.04 -22.69 3.78
C SER A 395 -22.04 -23.54 5.05
N LYS A 396 -21.08 -23.29 5.96
CA LYS A 396 -20.93 -23.94 7.27
C LYS A 396 -20.82 -22.89 8.36
N PRO A 397 -21.20 -23.20 9.63
CA PRO A 397 -20.93 -22.28 10.74
C PRO A 397 -19.44 -21.97 10.85
N TYR A 398 -19.12 -20.71 11.15
CA TYR A 398 -17.79 -20.30 11.54
C TYR A 398 -17.72 -20.17 13.06
N SER A 399 -16.77 -20.83 13.72
CA SER A 399 -16.56 -20.73 15.15
C SER A 399 -15.10 -20.97 15.49
N SER A 400 -14.35 -19.90 15.70
CA SER A 400 -12.97 -20.00 16.17
C SER A 400 -12.92 -20.54 17.61
N PRO A 401 -11.87 -21.32 17.99
CA PRO A 401 -11.65 -21.75 19.37
C PRO A 401 -11.62 -20.56 20.33
N HIS A 402 -12.28 -20.72 21.49
CA HIS A 402 -12.34 -19.64 22.48
C HIS A 402 -10.98 -19.32 23.08
N ARG A 403 -10.66 -18.04 23.09
CA ARG A 403 -9.46 -17.44 23.71
C ARG A 403 -9.88 -16.13 24.40
N TYR A 404 -9.15 -15.67 25.40
CA TYR A 404 -9.44 -14.45 26.15
C TYR A 404 -9.58 -13.19 25.28
N TYR A 405 -8.93 -13.16 24.10
CA TYR A 405 -8.92 -12.01 23.20
C TYR A 405 -9.97 -12.09 22.07
N ASN A 406 -10.64 -13.23 21.89
CA ASN A 406 -11.57 -13.46 20.77
C ASN A 406 -13.00 -13.78 21.19
N GLU A 407 -13.39 -13.49 22.42
CA GLU A 407 -14.75 -13.73 22.91
C GLU A 407 -15.81 -13.08 22.04
N ASP A 408 -15.56 -11.84 21.63
CA ASP A 408 -16.48 -11.03 20.83
C ASP A 408 -16.31 -11.21 19.31
N TYR A 409 -15.51 -12.20 18.86
CA TYR A 409 -15.34 -12.46 17.42
C TYR A 409 -16.60 -13.05 16.80
N PHE A 410 -16.73 -12.87 15.50
CA PHE A 410 -17.84 -13.47 14.76
C PHE A 410 -17.91 -14.99 14.97
N ARG A 411 -19.11 -15.46 15.28
CA ARG A 411 -19.47 -16.88 15.31
C ARG A 411 -20.85 -17.03 14.67
N GLY A 412 -21.02 -18.03 13.81
CA GLY A 412 -22.26 -18.29 13.13
C GLY A 412 -22.12 -18.43 11.61
N ARG A 413 -23.26 -18.46 10.92
CA ARG A 413 -23.32 -18.61 9.46
C ARG A 413 -23.58 -17.29 8.73
N THR A 414 -24.27 -16.36 9.37
CA THR A 414 -24.79 -15.16 8.71
C THR A 414 -24.31 -13.90 9.42
N SER A 415 -23.74 -12.98 8.67
CA SER A 415 -23.40 -11.63 9.10
C SER A 415 -24.10 -10.62 8.22
N SER A 416 -24.74 -9.60 8.81
CA SER A 416 -25.27 -8.44 8.10
C SER A 416 -24.77 -7.18 8.80
N THR A 417 -24.43 -6.19 8.02
CA THR A 417 -23.91 -4.90 8.49
C THR A 417 -24.44 -3.79 7.58
N MET A 418 -24.90 -2.71 8.18
CA MET A 418 -25.33 -1.50 7.47
C MET A 418 -24.43 -0.34 7.84
N SER A 419 -24.15 0.56 6.91
CA SER A 419 -23.44 1.80 7.19
C SER A 419 -24.11 3.03 6.57
N LEU A 420 -24.14 4.12 7.32
CA LEU A 420 -24.51 5.45 6.87
C LEU A 420 -23.26 6.33 6.87
N SER A 421 -22.91 6.88 5.73
CA SER A 421 -21.78 7.77 5.59
C SER A 421 -22.19 9.11 5.00
N TYR A 422 -21.43 10.16 5.34
CA TYR A 422 -21.70 11.52 4.91
C TYR A 422 -20.42 12.32 4.69
N TYR A 423 -20.54 13.37 3.89
CA TYR A 423 -19.55 14.45 3.84
C TYR A 423 -20.22 15.81 3.67
N VAL A 424 -19.58 16.84 4.25
CA VAL A 424 -19.96 18.24 4.11
C VAL A 424 -18.71 19.10 3.95
N ARG A 425 -18.75 20.07 3.02
CA ARG A 425 -17.62 20.94 2.67
C ARG A 425 -17.96 22.42 2.80
N PRO A 426 -18.01 22.96 4.02
CA PRO A 426 -18.25 24.38 4.24
C PRO A 426 -16.93 25.16 4.14
N LYS A 427 -16.77 25.98 3.08
CA LYS A 427 -15.58 26.84 2.86
C LYS A 427 -14.26 26.06 2.99
N ASN A 428 -13.52 26.33 4.08
CA ASN A 428 -12.20 25.75 4.35
C ASN A 428 -12.24 24.46 5.16
N PHE A 429 -13.43 23.99 5.54
CA PHE A 429 -13.60 22.76 6.28
C PHE A 429 -13.98 21.60 5.36
N PHE A 430 -13.50 20.44 5.70
CA PHE A 430 -13.95 19.16 5.15
C PHE A 430 -14.35 18.25 6.32
N ILE A 431 -15.60 17.91 6.39
CA ILE A 431 -16.17 17.06 7.44
C ILE A 431 -16.73 15.82 6.77
N ASN A 432 -16.34 14.64 7.23
CA ASN A 432 -16.93 13.39 6.78
C ASN A 432 -17.04 12.40 7.94
N GLY A 433 -17.90 11.42 7.79
CA GLY A 433 -18.04 10.36 8.78
C GLY A 433 -18.76 9.14 8.23
N GLU A 434 -18.62 8.06 8.96
CA GLU A 434 -19.32 6.80 8.74
C GLU A 434 -19.76 6.24 10.08
N CYS A 435 -21.02 5.82 10.17
CA CYS A 435 -21.60 5.07 11.28
C CYS A 435 -22.05 3.73 10.72
N ALA A 436 -21.63 2.64 11.32
CA ALA A 436 -22.00 1.29 10.90
C ALA A 436 -22.55 0.48 12.07
N VAL A 437 -23.55 -0.34 11.80
CA VAL A 437 -24.23 -1.17 12.78
C VAL A 437 -24.31 -2.62 12.26
N ASP A 438 -23.97 -3.58 13.10
CA ASP A 438 -24.14 -5.00 12.79
C ASP A 438 -25.56 -5.49 13.08
N LYS A 439 -25.93 -6.69 12.62
CA LYS A 439 -27.26 -7.30 12.83
C LYS A 439 -27.69 -7.43 14.29
N ARG A 440 -26.78 -7.28 15.25
CA ARG A 440 -27.05 -7.35 16.70
C ARG A 440 -27.20 -5.95 17.32
N GLY A 441 -27.10 -4.88 16.52
CA GLY A 441 -27.20 -3.49 16.97
C GLY A 441 -25.90 -2.89 17.52
N TYR A 442 -24.75 -3.55 17.40
CA TYR A 442 -23.48 -2.98 17.85
C TYR A 442 -22.96 -1.95 16.84
N LEU A 443 -22.65 -0.76 17.37
CA LEU A 443 -22.28 0.43 16.61
C LEU A 443 -20.75 0.59 16.52
N SER A 444 -20.27 0.99 15.34
CA SER A 444 -18.93 1.54 15.13
C SER A 444 -19.01 2.83 14.36
N THR A 445 -18.22 3.82 14.75
CA THR A 445 -18.23 5.16 14.14
C THR A 445 -16.83 5.67 13.88
N LEU A 446 -16.68 6.43 12.79
CA LEU A 446 -15.46 7.13 12.45
C LEU A 446 -15.83 8.48 11.86
N HIS A 447 -15.30 9.57 12.44
CA HIS A 447 -15.59 10.94 12.03
C HIS A 447 -14.28 11.69 11.81
N HIS A 448 -14.24 12.48 10.76
CA HIS A 448 -13.09 13.25 10.34
C HIS A 448 -13.47 14.71 10.14
N VAL A 449 -12.65 15.62 10.68
CA VAL A 449 -12.76 17.07 10.50
C VAL A 449 -11.42 17.61 10.06
N GLY A 450 -11.38 18.19 8.87
CA GLY A 450 -10.20 18.86 8.32
C GLY A 450 -10.43 20.35 8.16
N TYR A 451 -9.42 21.16 8.45
CA TYR A 451 -9.40 22.61 8.23
C TYR A 451 -8.17 23.00 7.43
N THR A 452 -8.39 23.71 6.33
CA THR A 452 -7.35 24.20 5.44
C THR A 452 -7.27 25.72 5.55
N TRP A 453 -6.20 26.24 6.18
CA TRP A 453 -6.01 27.70 6.32
C TRP A 453 -5.23 28.31 5.16
N SER A 454 -4.54 27.51 4.40
CA SER A 454 -3.92 27.92 3.14
C SER A 454 -3.99 26.78 2.13
N HIS A 455 -3.84 27.07 0.86
CA HIS A 455 -3.84 26.04 -0.21
C HIS A 455 -2.79 24.93 -0.02
N ARG A 456 -1.83 25.10 0.90
CA ARG A 456 -0.71 24.17 1.12
C ARG A 456 -0.63 23.64 2.54
N SER A 457 -1.46 24.17 3.45
CA SER A 457 -1.35 23.85 4.87
C SER A 457 -2.72 23.55 5.45
N HIS A 458 -2.81 22.44 6.15
CA HIS A 458 -4.04 21.98 6.78
C HIS A 458 -3.78 21.20 8.06
N VAL A 459 -4.77 21.14 8.88
CA VAL A 459 -4.84 20.28 10.07
C VAL A 459 -6.10 19.43 9.98
N ALA A 460 -6.03 18.23 10.49
CA ALA A 460 -7.20 17.38 10.58
C ALA A 460 -7.22 16.58 11.88
N MET A 461 -8.44 16.26 12.30
CA MET A 461 -8.71 15.40 13.44
C MET A 461 -9.66 14.30 13.02
N GLU A 462 -9.34 13.08 13.39
CA GLU A 462 -10.16 11.90 13.21
C GLU A 462 -10.47 11.29 14.57
N MET A 463 -11.73 11.00 14.82
CA MET A 463 -12.22 10.34 16.03
C MET A 463 -12.89 9.03 15.63
N ARG A 464 -12.57 7.95 16.34
CA ARG A 464 -13.11 6.62 16.10
C ARG A 464 -13.55 5.94 17.37
N TYR A 465 -14.67 5.22 17.28
CA TYR A 465 -15.16 4.31 18.29
C TYR A 465 -15.66 3.04 17.61
N PHE A 466 -15.02 1.91 17.88
CA PHE A 466 -15.40 0.61 17.37
C PHE A 466 -15.81 -0.28 18.54
N SER A 467 -17.10 -0.56 18.65
CA SER A 467 -17.62 -1.44 19.70
C SER A 467 -16.86 -2.79 19.73
N PRO A 468 -16.50 -3.33 20.89
CA PRO A 468 -15.84 -4.63 20.99
C PRO A 468 -16.60 -5.76 20.28
N LYS A 469 -17.92 -5.72 20.30
CA LYS A 469 -18.81 -6.72 19.74
C LYS A 469 -19.23 -6.47 18.29
N TYR A 470 -18.82 -5.34 17.69
CA TYR A 470 -19.13 -5.05 16.29
C TYR A 470 -18.47 -6.05 15.36
N VAL A 471 -19.23 -6.51 14.36
CA VAL A 471 -18.79 -7.46 13.35
C VAL A 471 -19.07 -6.92 11.96
N SER A 472 -18.00 -6.66 11.23
CA SER A 472 -17.99 -6.47 9.78
C SER A 472 -16.84 -7.29 9.19
N LEU A 473 -17.14 -8.16 8.25
CA LEU A 473 -16.16 -9.12 7.69
C LEU A 473 -15.21 -8.45 6.67
N TYR A 474 -15.63 -7.34 6.11
CA TYR A 474 -14.91 -6.63 5.04
C TYR A 474 -14.46 -5.23 5.44
N ALA A 475 -14.59 -4.89 6.72
CA ALA A 475 -14.14 -3.61 7.24
C ALA A 475 -12.62 -3.51 7.35
N SER A 476 -12.07 -2.38 6.97
CA SER A 476 -10.67 -2.02 7.15
C SER A 476 -10.54 -0.48 7.23
N PRO A 477 -11.03 0.14 8.31
CA PRO A 477 -10.88 1.57 8.56
C PRO A 477 -9.48 1.91 9.06
N LEU A 478 -9.26 3.19 9.36
CA LEU A 478 -8.10 3.63 10.11
C LEU A 478 -8.16 3.08 11.55
N GLN A 479 -7.20 2.25 11.95
CA GLN A 479 -7.15 1.56 13.25
C GLN A 479 -5.73 1.22 13.66
N GLN A 480 -5.50 0.99 14.95
CA GLN A 480 -4.26 0.38 15.49
C GLN A 480 -4.42 -1.12 15.78
N GLY A 481 -5.66 -1.58 15.91
CA GLY A 481 -5.98 -2.99 16.08
C GLY A 481 -5.98 -3.77 14.77
N SER A 482 -6.10 -5.09 14.86
CA SER A 482 -6.18 -5.98 13.69
C SER A 482 -7.60 -6.06 13.08
N ARG A 483 -8.62 -5.50 13.74
CA ARG A 483 -10.03 -5.53 13.31
C ARG A 483 -10.69 -4.18 13.56
N ALA A 484 -11.71 -3.85 12.78
CA ALA A 484 -12.58 -2.70 12.96
C ALA A 484 -13.52 -2.87 14.17
N ALA A 485 -12.99 -3.32 15.31
CA ALA A 485 -13.71 -3.55 16.56
C ALA A 485 -12.76 -3.39 17.74
N ASN A 486 -13.33 -3.13 18.93
CA ASN A 486 -12.58 -3.08 20.20
C ASN A 486 -11.55 -1.97 20.25
N GLU A 487 -11.83 -0.80 19.66
CA GLU A 487 -10.88 0.31 19.65
C GLU A 487 -11.62 1.64 19.76
N MET A 488 -11.15 2.51 20.63
CA MET A 488 -11.46 3.94 20.55
C MET A 488 -10.17 4.73 20.38
N GLY A 489 -10.21 5.80 19.58
CA GLY A 489 -8.98 6.54 19.29
C GLY A 489 -9.21 7.90 18.67
N VAL A 490 -8.15 8.68 18.72
CA VAL A 490 -8.09 10.02 18.13
C VAL A 490 -6.79 10.16 17.38
N THR A 491 -6.86 10.58 16.12
CA THR A 491 -5.72 10.92 15.29
C THR A 491 -5.74 12.40 14.99
N MET A 492 -4.65 13.10 15.24
CA MET A 492 -4.44 14.48 14.80
C MET A 492 -3.34 14.50 13.76
N SER A 493 -3.54 15.18 12.66
CA SER A 493 -2.57 15.30 11.58
C SER A 493 -2.38 16.73 11.15
N LEU A 494 -1.17 17.05 10.72
CA LEU A 494 -0.75 18.37 10.27
C LEU A 494 0.08 18.24 8.98
N ARG A 495 -0.22 19.09 8.00
CA ARG A 495 0.67 19.39 6.89
C ARG A 495 0.89 20.89 6.82
N TYR A 496 2.13 21.32 6.88
CA TYR A 496 2.52 22.71 6.92
C TYR A 496 3.64 23.01 5.94
N VAL A 497 3.43 23.95 5.04
CA VAL A 497 4.40 24.39 4.03
C VAL A 497 4.75 25.85 4.30
N PRO A 498 5.71 26.14 5.21
CA PRO A 498 6.09 27.49 5.58
C PRO A 498 6.65 28.29 4.41
N VAL A 499 7.46 27.66 3.58
CA VAL A 499 8.05 28.21 2.35
C VAL A 499 7.94 27.20 1.21
N ARG A 500 8.10 27.63 -0.03
CA ARG A 500 7.80 26.81 -1.23
C ARG A 500 8.55 25.48 -1.31
N ASN A 501 9.70 25.39 -0.67
CA ASN A 501 10.62 24.25 -0.76
C ASN A 501 10.81 23.51 0.57
N VAL A 502 10.05 23.84 1.60
CA VAL A 502 10.01 23.11 2.88
C VAL A 502 8.61 22.62 3.15
N GLU A 503 8.47 21.33 3.41
CA GLU A 503 7.23 20.71 3.87
C GLU A 503 7.48 20.02 5.20
N VAL A 504 6.57 20.22 6.15
CA VAL A 504 6.50 19.53 7.42
C VAL A 504 5.16 18.82 7.48
N SER A 505 5.17 17.53 7.65
CA SER A 505 3.96 16.71 7.80
C SER A 505 4.10 15.75 8.97
N GLY A 506 2.98 15.44 9.61
CA GLY A 506 3.02 14.49 10.72
C GLY A 506 1.65 14.23 11.31
N TYR A 507 1.60 13.22 12.17
CA TYR A 507 0.42 12.86 12.92
C TYR A 507 0.77 12.34 14.32
N VAL A 508 -0.20 12.43 15.20
CA VAL A 508 -0.25 11.75 16.50
C VAL A 508 -1.55 10.95 16.54
N ASP A 509 -1.44 9.67 16.79
CA ASP A 509 -2.56 8.75 16.86
C ASP A 509 -2.55 8.02 18.20
N TRP A 510 -3.57 8.25 19.01
CA TRP A 510 -3.82 7.59 20.27
C TRP A 510 -4.97 6.61 20.13
N ALA A 511 -4.81 5.41 20.70
CA ALA A 511 -5.87 4.39 20.74
C ALA A 511 -5.90 3.69 22.10
N GLU A 512 -7.10 3.26 22.50
CA GLU A 512 -7.37 2.41 23.65
C GLU A 512 -8.20 1.21 23.23
N PHE A 513 -7.80 0.02 23.70
CA PHE A 513 -8.49 -1.24 23.47
C PHE A 513 -9.31 -1.61 24.69
N ILE A 514 -10.63 -1.56 24.57
CA ILE A 514 -11.58 -1.71 25.69
C ILE A 514 -11.54 -3.14 26.27
N ARG A 515 -11.36 -4.15 25.43
CA ARG A 515 -11.26 -5.57 25.78
C ARG A 515 -9.83 -6.08 25.58
N PRO A 516 -9.49 -7.24 26.14
CA PRO A 516 -8.20 -7.87 25.88
C PRO A 516 -7.92 -8.03 24.38
N THR A 517 -6.64 -7.89 24.00
CA THR A 517 -6.14 -8.16 22.67
C THR A 517 -5.19 -9.36 22.69
N PHE A 518 -4.78 -9.87 21.53
CA PHE A 518 -3.79 -10.96 21.46
C PHE A 518 -2.48 -10.61 22.22
N GLN A 519 -2.05 -9.35 22.13
CA GLN A 519 -0.81 -8.89 22.75
C GLN A 519 -0.97 -8.42 24.21
N ALA A 520 -2.16 -7.97 24.59
CA ALA A 520 -2.46 -7.45 25.90
C ALA A 520 -3.68 -8.16 26.52
N ALA A 521 -3.44 -9.08 27.44
CA ALA A 521 -4.49 -9.88 28.09
C ALA A 521 -5.31 -9.08 29.12
N ILE A 522 -4.87 -7.88 29.47
CA ILE A 522 -5.57 -6.97 30.38
C ILE A 522 -6.38 -5.96 29.55
N PRO A 523 -7.65 -5.70 29.92
CA PRO A 523 -8.47 -4.67 29.28
C PRO A 523 -7.86 -3.26 29.38
N HIS A 524 -8.36 -2.33 28.57
CA HIS A 524 -7.97 -0.92 28.56
C HIS A 524 -6.48 -0.68 28.23
N SER A 525 -5.89 -1.59 27.44
CA SER A 525 -4.53 -1.39 26.95
C SER A 525 -4.48 -0.24 25.91
N LYS A 526 -3.38 0.52 25.89
CA LYS A 526 -3.22 1.75 25.13
C LYS A 526 -2.09 1.63 24.09
N GLY A 527 -2.25 2.39 23.02
CA GLY A 527 -1.24 2.58 21.98
C GLY A 527 -1.13 4.02 21.54
N VAL A 528 0.09 4.47 21.25
CA VAL A 528 0.38 5.79 20.68
C VAL A 528 1.32 5.62 19.51
N ASN A 529 0.97 6.21 18.37
CA ASN A 529 1.83 6.31 17.19
C ASN A 529 2.04 7.78 16.86
N CYS A 530 3.28 8.23 16.77
CA CYS A 530 3.63 9.56 16.31
C CYS A 530 4.51 9.46 15.07
N PHE A 531 4.28 10.32 14.12
CA PHE A 531 5.09 10.47 12.92
C PHE A 531 5.34 11.93 12.64
N LEU A 532 6.56 12.29 12.31
CA LEU A 532 6.94 13.64 11.89
C LEU A 532 7.93 13.52 10.75
N GLN A 533 7.63 14.17 9.63
CA GLN A 533 8.51 14.23 8.46
C GLN A 533 8.77 15.69 8.09
N THR A 534 10.00 15.97 7.75
CA THR A 534 10.40 17.25 7.15
C THR A 534 11.09 16.94 5.82
N GLN A 535 10.66 17.64 4.77
CA GLN A 535 11.23 17.52 3.45
C GLN A 535 11.70 18.90 3.00
N TYR A 536 12.91 18.97 2.44
CA TYR A 536 13.50 20.17 1.90
C TYR A 536 14.00 19.95 0.48
N ALA A 537 13.51 20.73 -0.47
CA ALA A 537 13.97 20.72 -1.86
C ALA A 537 14.89 21.91 -2.10
N SER A 538 16.20 21.68 -2.12
CA SER A 538 17.18 22.76 -2.38
C SER A 538 17.14 23.23 -3.84
N SER A 539 16.90 22.29 -4.75
CA SER A 539 16.77 22.56 -6.19
C SER A 539 15.81 21.54 -6.82
N SER A 540 15.53 21.69 -8.10
CA SER A 540 14.77 20.67 -8.84
C SER A 540 15.46 19.31 -8.90
N SER A 541 16.74 19.25 -8.58
CA SER A 541 17.57 18.06 -8.69
C SER A 541 17.96 17.45 -7.36
N TRP A 542 17.74 18.13 -6.24
CA TRP A 542 18.24 17.68 -4.95
C TRP A 542 17.23 17.92 -3.82
N THR A 543 16.92 16.85 -3.09
CA THR A 543 15.99 16.86 -1.96
C THR A 543 16.61 16.20 -0.74
N LEU A 544 16.24 16.71 0.43
CA LEU A 544 16.55 16.14 1.73
C LEU A 544 15.26 15.79 2.43
N SER A 545 15.21 14.65 3.07
CA SER A 545 14.11 14.26 3.92
C SER A 545 14.60 13.73 5.26
N MET A 546 13.87 14.04 6.30
CA MET A 546 14.04 13.50 7.64
C MET A 546 12.69 13.06 8.16
N ALA A 547 12.59 11.81 8.61
CA ALA A 547 11.38 11.26 9.20
C ALA A 547 11.70 10.66 10.57
N TYR A 548 10.85 10.96 11.55
CA TYR A 548 10.89 10.39 12.88
C TYR A 548 9.57 9.70 13.19
N ARG A 549 9.64 8.49 13.70
CA ARG A 549 8.48 7.72 14.15
C ARG A 549 8.68 7.24 15.59
N LEU A 550 7.65 7.40 16.38
CA LEU A 550 7.55 6.85 17.72
C LEU A 550 6.32 5.96 17.77
N ARG A 551 6.50 4.74 18.23
CA ARG A 551 5.43 3.81 18.52
C ARG A 551 5.54 3.32 19.94
N SER A 552 4.47 3.45 20.70
CA SER A 552 4.36 2.96 22.07
C SER A 552 3.09 2.13 22.18
N LYS A 553 3.20 0.86 22.53
CA LYS A 553 2.05 -0.03 22.78
C LYS A 553 2.23 -0.79 24.08
N GLN A 554 1.10 -1.08 24.73
CA GLN A 554 1.09 -1.91 25.94
C GLN A 554 0.95 -3.38 25.57
N TYR A 555 1.73 -4.20 26.26
CA TYR A 555 1.77 -5.66 26.15
C TYR A 555 1.61 -6.28 27.53
N THR A 556 1.12 -7.51 27.61
CA THR A 556 1.09 -8.24 28.87
C THR A 556 2.48 -8.79 29.20
N LEU A 557 2.95 -8.47 30.39
CA LEU A 557 4.10 -9.08 31.03
C LEU A 557 3.61 -10.01 32.14
N ASN A 558 4.15 -11.22 32.21
CA ASN A 558 3.88 -12.17 33.28
C ASN A 558 5.06 -12.11 34.27
N LEU A 559 4.84 -11.49 35.41
CA LEU A 559 5.81 -11.42 36.52
C LEU A 559 5.21 -12.17 37.71
N ASP A 560 5.90 -13.21 38.20
CA ASP A 560 5.55 -13.93 39.42
C ASP A 560 4.05 -14.25 39.56
N GLU A 561 3.48 -14.89 38.51
CA GLU A 561 2.04 -15.22 38.38
C GLU A 561 1.10 -14.01 38.24
N LYS A 562 1.59 -12.80 38.31
CA LYS A 562 0.82 -11.58 38.10
C LYS A 562 0.98 -11.06 36.70
N LYS A 563 -0.17 -10.79 36.02
CA LYS A 563 -0.19 -10.14 34.70
C LYS A 563 -0.21 -8.63 34.89
N THR A 564 0.73 -7.93 34.27
CA THR A 564 0.82 -6.47 34.25
C THR A 564 0.91 -5.97 32.82
N LEU A 565 0.52 -4.71 32.57
CA LEU A 565 0.72 -4.05 31.28
C LEU A 565 2.08 -3.34 31.28
N GLU A 566 2.87 -3.63 30.27
CA GLU A 566 4.18 -3.04 30.02
C GLU A 566 4.15 -2.23 28.71
N TYR A 567 4.78 -1.05 28.69
CA TYR A 567 5.01 -0.30 27.46
C TYR A 567 6.25 -0.82 26.73
N ARG A 568 6.06 -1.10 25.44
CA ARG A 568 7.14 -1.32 24.48
C ARG A 568 7.19 -0.13 23.56
N ILE A 569 8.35 0.50 23.49
CA ILE A 569 8.52 1.77 22.77
C ILE A 569 9.57 1.57 21.69
N THR A 570 9.21 1.93 20.47
CA THR A 570 10.11 1.92 19.32
C THR A 570 10.26 3.33 18.78
N HIS A 571 11.51 3.79 18.70
CA HIS A 571 11.88 5.04 18.05
C HIS A 571 12.58 4.72 16.75
N LYS A 572 12.15 5.31 15.64
CA LYS A 572 12.83 5.20 14.35
C LYS A 572 13.14 6.58 13.79
N LEU A 573 14.36 6.75 13.32
CA LEU A 573 14.82 7.94 12.64
C LEU A 573 15.33 7.54 11.25
N ARG A 574 14.85 8.22 10.22
CA ARG A 574 15.29 8.07 8.84
C ARG A 574 15.78 9.41 8.30
N MET A 575 16.90 9.40 7.64
CA MET A 575 17.42 10.54 6.87
C MET A 575 17.72 10.08 5.46
N ALA A 576 17.28 10.83 4.45
CA ALA A 576 17.58 10.52 3.07
C ALA A 576 17.94 11.78 2.30
N SER A 577 18.93 11.64 1.42
CA SER A 577 19.36 12.65 0.45
C SER A 577 19.18 12.05 -0.94
N SER A 578 18.35 12.66 -1.76
CA SER A 578 18.06 12.20 -3.10
C SER A 578 18.52 13.23 -4.12
N TRP A 579 19.17 12.75 -5.16
CA TRP A 579 19.63 13.56 -6.28
C TRP A 579 19.11 12.94 -7.59
N SER A 580 18.56 13.77 -8.47
CA SER A 580 17.95 13.35 -9.72
C SER A 580 18.33 14.27 -10.87
N LYS A 581 18.76 13.68 -11.97
CA LYS A 581 18.95 14.30 -13.29
C LYS A 581 18.32 13.44 -14.35
N LYS A 582 18.09 13.98 -15.56
CA LYS A 582 17.36 13.32 -16.67
C LYS A 582 17.67 11.82 -16.90
N ARG A 583 18.92 11.38 -16.67
CA ARG A 583 19.35 10.00 -16.94
C ARG A 583 19.82 9.26 -15.71
N TRP A 584 19.96 9.94 -14.60
CA TRP A 584 20.56 9.34 -13.42
C TRP A 584 19.92 9.88 -12.14
N ASN A 585 19.65 8.98 -11.22
CA ASN A 585 19.23 9.31 -9.87
C ASN A 585 20.01 8.51 -8.84
N ALA A 586 20.17 9.07 -7.66
CA ALA A 586 20.76 8.40 -6.53
C ALA A 586 20.11 8.88 -5.24
N THR A 587 19.92 7.95 -4.30
CA THR A 587 19.44 8.22 -2.95
C THR A 587 20.36 7.55 -1.97
N VAL A 588 20.89 8.32 -1.02
CA VAL A 588 21.59 7.82 0.16
C VAL A 588 20.67 7.95 1.35
N GLN A 589 20.50 6.87 2.10
CA GLN A 589 19.58 6.79 3.23
C GLN A 589 20.28 6.19 4.44
N ALA A 590 20.03 6.78 5.59
CA ALA A 590 20.46 6.29 6.89
C ALA A 590 19.26 6.12 7.80
N ASP A 591 19.13 4.96 8.42
CA ASP A 591 18.07 4.59 9.35
C ASP A 591 18.65 4.21 10.69
N ALA A 592 17.97 4.59 11.77
CA ALA A 592 18.27 4.17 13.12
C ALA A 592 16.99 3.76 13.86
N CYS A 593 17.07 2.70 14.64
CA CYS A 593 16.00 2.20 15.48
C CYS A 593 16.48 2.05 16.93
N LEU A 594 15.66 2.45 17.87
CA LEU A 594 15.83 2.16 19.30
C LEU A 594 14.52 1.54 19.80
N TYR A 595 14.60 0.30 20.24
CA TYR A 595 13.52 -0.41 20.94
C TYR A 595 13.82 -0.46 22.43
N THR A 596 12.82 -0.18 23.27
CA THR A 596 12.94 -0.20 24.72
C THR A 596 11.69 -0.78 25.37
N THR A 597 11.86 -1.48 26.48
CA THR A 597 10.79 -1.96 27.35
C THR A 597 10.90 -1.31 28.73
N GLN A 598 9.82 -1.31 29.50
CA GLN A 598 9.83 -0.78 30.89
C GLN A 598 10.72 -1.58 31.82
N ILE A 599 10.92 -2.88 31.58
CA ILE A 599 11.81 -3.73 32.37
C ILE A 599 13.30 -3.51 32.07
N GLY A 600 13.62 -2.53 31.21
CA GLY A 600 14.99 -2.12 30.91
C GLY A 600 15.63 -2.83 29.73
N GLU A 601 14.92 -3.68 29.00
CA GLU A 601 15.40 -4.23 27.74
C GLU A 601 15.60 -3.11 26.73
N ARG A 602 16.70 -3.16 26.01
CA ARG A 602 17.08 -2.17 25.04
C ARG A 602 17.78 -2.81 23.85
N GLN A 603 17.31 -2.52 22.67
CA GLN A 603 17.87 -2.99 21.40
C GLN A 603 18.08 -1.81 20.45
N VAL A 604 19.17 -1.81 19.72
CA VAL A 604 19.52 -0.77 18.75
C VAL A 604 19.68 -1.41 17.36
N GLY A 605 19.21 -0.70 16.35
CA GLY A 605 19.45 -1.04 14.95
C GLY A 605 19.91 0.18 14.16
N TRP A 606 20.79 -0.02 13.21
CA TRP A 606 21.15 1.00 12.22
C TRP A 606 21.36 0.38 10.84
N MET A 607 21.11 1.17 9.82
CA MET A 607 21.28 0.78 8.43
C MET A 607 21.70 1.98 7.60
N CYS A 608 22.64 1.77 6.69
CA CYS A 608 22.96 2.70 5.62
C CYS A 608 22.69 2.03 4.28
N SER A 609 21.99 2.72 3.40
CA SER A 609 21.69 2.20 2.07
C SER A 609 21.90 3.24 0.97
N VAL A 610 22.25 2.75 -0.20
CA VAL A 610 22.39 3.54 -1.42
C VAL A 610 21.53 2.91 -2.51
N ARG A 611 20.71 3.71 -3.13
CA ARG A 611 19.89 3.34 -4.28
C ARG A 611 20.28 4.23 -5.46
N SER A 612 20.44 3.64 -6.63
CA SER A 612 20.81 4.36 -7.84
C SER A 612 20.03 3.83 -9.04
N GLY A 613 19.64 4.71 -9.94
CA GLY A 613 19.02 4.38 -11.21
C GLY A 613 19.71 5.12 -12.35
N TRP A 614 19.99 4.41 -13.42
CA TRP A 614 20.62 4.95 -14.61
C TRP A 614 19.88 4.51 -15.89
N SER A 615 19.35 5.50 -16.63
CA SER A 615 18.83 5.29 -17.98
C SER A 615 20.00 5.37 -18.97
N VAL A 616 20.65 4.21 -19.23
CA VAL A 616 21.81 4.10 -20.12
C VAL A 616 21.43 4.61 -21.52
N SER A 617 20.26 4.21 -21.97
CA SER A 617 19.65 4.66 -23.24
C SER A 617 18.12 4.74 -23.09
N SER A 618 17.43 5.14 -24.15
CA SER A 618 15.95 5.07 -24.20
C SER A 618 15.42 3.64 -24.10
N LYS A 619 16.26 2.63 -24.33
CA LYS A 619 15.91 1.20 -24.34
C LYS A 619 16.44 0.41 -23.17
N LEU A 620 17.43 0.92 -22.43
CA LEU A 620 18.09 0.18 -21.36
C LEU A 620 18.18 1.04 -20.10
N SER A 621 17.65 0.51 -19.00
CA SER A 621 17.81 1.09 -17.67
C SER A 621 18.40 0.06 -16.71
N VAL A 622 19.23 0.55 -15.79
CA VAL A 622 19.88 -0.22 -14.73
C VAL A 622 19.55 0.43 -13.41
N LYS A 623 19.10 -0.35 -12.44
CA LYS A 623 18.87 0.13 -11.07
C LYS A 623 19.65 -0.74 -10.11
N GLY A 624 20.28 -0.10 -9.13
CA GLY A 624 21.07 -0.76 -8.10
C GLY A 624 20.64 -0.36 -6.70
N PHE A 625 20.81 -1.26 -5.77
CA PHE A 625 20.62 -1.04 -4.34
C PHE A 625 21.68 -1.80 -3.57
N VAL A 626 22.24 -1.17 -2.55
CA VAL A 626 23.11 -1.80 -1.57
C VAL A 626 22.74 -1.27 -0.19
N ALA A 627 22.62 -2.16 0.78
CA ALA A 627 22.44 -1.81 2.17
C ALA A 627 23.39 -2.57 3.08
N CYS A 628 23.89 -1.87 4.10
CA CYS A 628 24.65 -2.44 5.19
C CYS A 628 23.86 -2.20 6.48
N PHE A 629 23.57 -3.24 7.24
CA PHE A 629 22.70 -3.18 8.41
C PHE A 629 23.25 -3.95 9.60
N PHE A 630 22.91 -3.45 10.77
CA PHE A 630 23.22 -4.00 12.07
C PHE A 630 22.02 -3.79 12.97
N THR A 631 21.52 -4.84 13.60
CA THR A 631 20.50 -4.76 14.64
C THR A 631 20.81 -5.77 15.74
N ASP A 632 20.50 -5.41 16.98
CA ASP A 632 20.74 -6.30 18.11
C ASP A 632 19.81 -7.52 18.08
N ASP A 633 18.53 -7.32 17.67
CA ASP A 633 17.56 -8.41 17.51
C ASP A 633 16.43 -7.98 16.54
N TYR A 634 15.45 -8.86 16.36
CA TYR A 634 14.32 -8.66 15.45
C TYR A 634 13.43 -7.46 15.79
N ASP A 635 13.32 -7.07 17.09
CA ASP A 635 12.50 -5.94 17.51
C ASP A 635 13.12 -4.58 17.12
N SER A 636 14.43 -4.53 16.88
CA SER A 636 15.13 -3.35 16.35
C SER A 636 15.29 -3.34 14.82
N ARG A 637 14.56 -4.21 14.08
CA ARG A 637 14.62 -4.34 12.63
C ARG A 637 14.28 -3.04 11.89
N LEU A 638 14.88 -2.89 10.73
CA LEU A 638 14.72 -1.76 9.83
C LEU A 638 14.12 -2.22 8.48
N TYR A 639 13.61 -1.29 7.72
CA TYR A 639 13.00 -1.57 6.42
C TYR A 639 13.52 -0.61 5.38
N ALA A 640 13.76 -1.10 4.16
CA ALA A 640 14.05 -0.25 3.01
C ALA A 640 13.40 -0.78 1.73
N TYR A 641 13.02 0.15 0.87
CA TYR A 641 12.57 -0.17 -0.48
C TYR A 641 13.76 -0.56 -1.36
N GLN A 642 13.63 -1.69 -2.01
CA GLN A 642 14.55 -2.19 -3.03
C GLN A 642 13.95 -2.05 -4.43
N PRO A 643 14.76 -1.85 -5.49
CA PRO A 643 14.27 -1.95 -6.86
C PRO A 643 13.58 -3.29 -7.10
N GLN A 644 12.32 -3.24 -7.53
CA GLN A 644 11.48 -4.40 -7.79
C GLN A 644 11.13 -4.49 -9.27
N LEU A 645 10.81 -5.70 -9.72
CA LEU A 645 10.18 -5.89 -11.03
C LEU A 645 8.84 -5.13 -11.08
N PRO A 646 8.43 -4.61 -12.24
CA PRO A 646 7.13 -3.98 -12.38
C PRO A 646 6.00 -4.85 -11.81
N ARG A 647 5.08 -4.22 -11.08
CA ARG A 647 3.93 -4.86 -10.40
C ARG A 647 4.31 -5.89 -9.34
N SER A 648 5.51 -5.79 -8.84
CA SER A 648 6.00 -6.53 -7.69
C SER A 648 6.36 -5.52 -6.61
N TYR A 649 5.84 -5.68 -5.43
CA TYR A 649 6.18 -4.82 -4.31
C TYR A 649 6.43 -5.65 -3.06
N SER A 650 7.55 -5.43 -2.47
CA SER A 650 7.86 -5.94 -1.14
C SER A 650 8.82 -5.00 -0.43
N MET A 651 8.63 -4.86 0.87
CA MET A 651 9.57 -4.17 1.75
C MET A 651 10.39 -5.21 2.47
N GLN A 652 11.70 -5.19 2.25
CA GLN A 652 12.61 -6.10 2.92
C GLN A 652 12.81 -5.65 4.36
N ALA A 653 12.58 -6.56 5.31
CA ALA A 653 12.97 -6.39 6.70
C ALA A 653 14.44 -6.79 6.88
N PHE A 654 15.20 -5.94 7.56
CA PHE A 654 16.61 -6.13 7.88
C PHE A 654 16.74 -6.28 9.39
N ALA A 655 17.12 -7.48 9.83
CA ALA A 655 17.40 -7.82 11.21
C ALA A 655 18.74 -8.55 11.29
N ASP A 656 19.43 -8.49 12.42
CA ASP A 656 20.80 -8.99 12.61
C ASP A 656 21.88 -8.15 11.88
N HIS A 657 22.98 -8.79 11.47
CA HIS A 657 24.13 -8.11 10.85
C HIS A 657 24.32 -8.62 9.44
N GLY A 658 24.37 -7.73 8.46
CA GLY A 658 24.54 -8.19 7.10
C GLY A 658 24.66 -7.08 6.06
N VAL A 659 24.77 -7.55 4.83
CA VAL A 659 24.79 -6.74 3.61
C VAL A 659 23.78 -7.30 2.62
N ASP A 660 23.06 -6.42 1.97
CA ASP A 660 22.12 -6.77 0.91
C ASP A 660 22.42 -5.98 -0.35
N GLY A 661 22.31 -6.63 -1.50
CA GLY A 661 22.55 -6.04 -2.81
C GLY A 661 21.48 -6.46 -3.81
N VAL A 662 21.00 -5.52 -4.62
CA VAL A 662 20.03 -5.77 -5.69
C VAL A 662 20.46 -5.06 -6.96
N VAL A 663 20.36 -5.75 -8.08
CA VAL A 663 20.50 -5.17 -9.43
C VAL A 663 19.26 -5.52 -10.24
N LEU A 664 18.69 -4.51 -10.87
CA LEU A 664 17.57 -4.64 -11.79
C LEU A 664 17.95 -4.07 -13.14
N LEU A 665 17.90 -4.90 -14.17
CA LEU A 665 18.08 -4.53 -15.57
C LEU A 665 16.71 -4.53 -16.25
N SER A 666 16.38 -3.49 -17.01
CA SER A 666 15.17 -3.44 -17.83
C SER A 666 15.56 -3.02 -19.24
N TRP A 667 15.28 -3.88 -20.20
CA TRP A 667 15.62 -3.71 -21.60
C TRP A 667 14.38 -3.76 -22.50
N CYS A 668 14.22 -2.74 -23.33
CA CYS A 668 13.13 -2.61 -24.31
C CYS A 668 13.70 -2.77 -25.74
N PRO A 669 13.92 -4.00 -26.23
CA PRO A 669 14.49 -4.21 -27.55
C PRO A 669 13.64 -3.57 -28.67
N VAL A 670 12.34 -3.65 -28.52
CA VAL A 670 11.34 -2.97 -29.35
C VAL A 670 10.34 -2.24 -28.49
N GLU A 671 9.69 -1.18 -29.01
CA GLU A 671 8.81 -0.28 -28.24
C GLU A 671 7.71 -0.96 -27.39
N LYS A 672 7.45 -2.23 -27.65
CA LYS A 672 6.32 -2.96 -27.06
C LYS A 672 6.73 -4.13 -26.17
N LEU A 673 7.99 -4.49 -26.17
CA LEU A 673 8.52 -5.62 -25.43
C LEU A 673 9.51 -5.11 -24.37
N THR A 674 9.24 -5.41 -23.12
CA THR A 674 10.17 -5.14 -22.01
C THR A 674 10.62 -6.46 -21.40
N LEU A 675 11.92 -6.64 -21.32
CA LEU A 675 12.57 -7.74 -20.62
C LEU A 675 13.21 -7.18 -19.35
N SER A 676 12.90 -7.73 -18.22
CA SER A 676 13.46 -7.30 -16.94
C SER A 676 14.10 -8.47 -16.23
N LEU A 677 15.30 -8.25 -15.68
CA LEU A 677 16.06 -9.21 -14.89
C LEU A 677 16.41 -8.56 -13.56
N ARG A 678 16.01 -9.18 -12.46
CA ARG A 678 16.38 -8.78 -11.10
C ARG A 678 17.22 -9.88 -10.47
N ALA A 679 18.36 -9.50 -9.94
CA ALA A 679 19.21 -10.35 -9.10
C ALA A 679 19.34 -9.70 -7.72
N SER A 680 19.18 -10.49 -6.67
CA SER A 680 19.37 -10.04 -5.29
C SER A 680 20.24 -11.03 -4.51
N SER A 681 21.06 -10.51 -3.60
CA SER A 681 21.97 -11.27 -2.75
C SER A 681 22.01 -10.66 -1.35
N LEU A 682 21.53 -11.40 -0.37
CA LEU A 682 21.55 -11.05 1.04
C LEU A 682 22.53 -11.96 1.78
N LYS A 683 23.51 -11.37 2.47
CA LYS A 683 24.50 -12.07 3.30
C LYS A 683 24.37 -11.65 4.76
N TYR A 684 24.23 -12.61 5.64
CA TYR A 684 24.34 -12.43 7.08
C TYR A 684 25.76 -12.76 7.58
N PHE A 685 26.25 -12.01 8.57
CA PHE A 685 27.58 -12.21 9.16
C PHE A 685 27.55 -12.96 10.50
N ASN A 686 26.40 -12.96 11.18
CA ASN A 686 26.25 -13.49 12.53
C ASN A 686 25.29 -14.69 12.63
N ARG A 687 24.94 -15.31 11.50
CA ARG A 687 24.08 -16.50 11.48
C ARG A 687 24.44 -17.44 10.33
N ASP A 688 24.26 -18.74 10.57
CA ASP A 688 24.52 -19.80 9.58
C ASP A 688 23.25 -20.32 8.88
N SER A 689 22.09 -19.80 9.31
CA SER A 689 20.82 -20.17 8.70
C SER A 689 19.84 -18.99 8.66
N ILE A 690 18.98 -18.94 7.63
CA ILE A 690 18.00 -17.88 7.40
C ILE A 690 16.61 -18.49 7.49
N SER A 691 15.65 -17.74 8.03
CA SER A 691 14.25 -18.16 8.28
C SER A 691 14.13 -19.35 9.24
N SER A 692 12.94 -19.91 9.38
CA SER A 692 12.63 -20.96 10.33
C SER A 692 11.70 -22.02 9.73
N ARG A 693 11.51 -23.13 10.43
CA ARG A 693 10.60 -24.23 10.05
C ARG A 693 10.92 -24.75 8.64
N LEU A 694 9.91 -24.85 7.77
CA LEU A 694 10.04 -25.35 6.39
C LEU A 694 10.75 -24.35 5.46
N ASP A 695 10.69 -23.04 5.75
CA ASP A 695 11.34 -21.99 4.99
C ASP A 695 12.82 -21.81 5.36
N ARG A 696 13.36 -22.60 6.31
CA ARG A 696 14.75 -22.52 6.74
C ARG A 696 15.71 -22.83 5.59
N ILE A 697 16.68 -21.93 5.39
CA ILE A 697 17.80 -22.05 4.47
C ILE A 697 19.05 -22.32 5.30
N SER A 698 19.75 -23.45 5.08
CA SER A 698 20.99 -23.81 5.79
C SER A 698 22.19 -23.10 5.16
N SER A 699 22.14 -21.79 5.13
CA SER A 699 23.17 -20.89 4.60
C SER A 699 23.03 -19.51 5.19
N SER A 700 24.12 -18.79 5.31
CA SER A 700 24.15 -17.36 5.60
C SER A 700 23.88 -16.47 4.38
N TRP A 701 23.72 -17.08 3.19
CA TRP A 701 23.44 -16.40 1.92
C TRP A 701 22.01 -16.73 1.45
N LYS A 702 21.34 -15.72 0.91
CA LYS A 702 20.06 -15.85 0.21
C LYS A 702 20.16 -15.11 -1.12
N ASN A 703 20.16 -15.85 -2.23
CA ASN A 703 20.30 -15.34 -3.58
C ASN A 703 19.04 -15.66 -4.38
N ASP A 704 18.43 -14.66 -4.97
CA ASP A 704 17.23 -14.81 -5.80
C ASP A 704 17.45 -14.17 -7.17
N VAL A 705 16.93 -14.81 -8.21
CA VAL A 705 16.88 -14.28 -9.57
C VAL A 705 15.42 -14.26 -10.03
N SER A 706 14.99 -13.15 -10.60
CA SER A 706 13.65 -12.99 -11.14
C SER A 706 13.72 -12.47 -12.56
N VAL A 707 12.96 -13.07 -13.45
CA VAL A 707 12.86 -12.70 -14.87
C VAL A 707 11.42 -12.32 -15.18
N GLN A 708 11.23 -11.21 -15.88
CA GLN A 708 9.91 -10.79 -16.33
C GLN A 708 9.95 -10.42 -17.82
N VAL A 709 8.97 -10.92 -18.53
CA VAL A 709 8.68 -10.56 -19.92
C VAL A 709 7.35 -9.86 -19.96
N ARG A 710 7.29 -8.67 -20.53
CA ARG A 710 6.08 -7.89 -20.69
C ARG A 710 5.96 -7.45 -22.15
N TRP A 711 4.83 -7.77 -22.74
CA TRP A 711 4.52 -7.43 -24.12
C TRP A 711 3.22 -6.63 -24.21
N VAL A 712 3.30 -5.40 -24.72
CA VAL A 712 2.16 -4.50 -24.94
C VAL A 712 1.89 -4.41 -26.43
N MET A 713 0.78 -4.98 -26.88
CA MET A 713 0.33 -4.87 -28.26
C MET A 713 -0.54 -3.61 -28.41
N LYS A 714 -0.26 -2.80 -29.40
CA LYS A 714 -0.73 -1.42 -29.55
C LYS A 714 -2.22 -1.30 -29.86
N GLU A 715 -2.87 -0.26 -29.27
CA GLU A 715 -4.03 0.42 -29.88
C GLU A 715 -3.74 0.75 -31.34
N ARG A 716 -4.58 0.32 -32.27
CA ARG A 716 -4.59 0.94 -33.60
C ARG A 716 -4.99 2.41 -33.39
N LYS A 717 -4.10 3.35 -33.71
CA LYS A 717 -4.51 4.74 -33.87
C LYS A 717 -5.63 4.74 -34.88
N HIS A 718 -6.83 5.18 -34.48
CA HIS A 718 -7.89 5.45 -35.46
C HIS A 718 -7.28 6.28 -36.58
N GLY A 719 -7.22 5.68 -37.76
CA GLY A 719 -6.78 6.35 -38.96
C GLY A 719 -7.65 7.59 -39.15
N LYS A 720 -7.00 8.66 -39.53
CA LYS A 720 -7.69 9.82 -40.11
C LYS A 720 -8.67 9.34 -41.18
N TYR A 721 -9.95 9.46 -40.94
CA TYR A 721 -10.98 9.58 -41.94
C TYR A 721 -11.75 10.86 -41.70
#